data_cd1b4431409eac6e44d3a34ecd9c2efc
#
_entry.id   cd1b4431409eac6e44d3a34ecd9c2efc
#
_cell.length_a   1.000
_cell.length_b   1.000
_cell.length_c   1.000
_cell.angle_alpha   90.00
_cell.angle_beta   90.00
_cell.angle_gamma   90.00
#
_symmetry.space_group_name_H-M   'P 1'
#
loop_
_entity.id
_entity.type
_entity.pdbx_description
1 polymer ?
#
loop_
_entity_poly.entity_id
_entity_poly.type
_entity_poly.pdbx_seq_one_letter_code
_entity_poly.pdbx_strand_id
1 'polypeptide(L)'
;MKRLLQYFLLLFLVTTVCFAIIPAVHSRCIKDQQLSLLHLKKSLQFYPDPLSYPTKVTSWNSSTDCCSWVGVTCSSDGHVVGLDLSNETISGGIGNSSSLFDLQHLQSLNLAENYFDHEIPSAIGKLVNLRYLNLSYNTYFGEIPIEISRLTRLVVLDMSGSEDSNITSPKLSMLFHNLTELAELYFDHVHLSAEGTHWSQAISNLTNLRVLSLSDTGISGPIDQSSFAQLQSLSVIRLGFNDISGPIPGFFANFSNLRELEWDVNNISATVPGFFANFSELTSLSLRSCGLKGTFPNEILEVPTLQTLYLSTNDELHGTLPEFPSNASLRSLVLSDTKFSGLLPDSIGNLKKLSLLDLSSCSFYGSIPESIANLTQLVGLQLGSNCFNGSIDSIRWENLINLVDLQMDGNLLEGSIPSSLFYLPLLTRLVLSGNQFSGKLHAFANTSSNLYSLELSFNNLEGPIPTSIFNFHRLQILFLSSNNFTGFLFSGPQQLRTLTAIDLSHNGLLMFSDGSYSTFPEIEFLDLASTNLRTFPDFLRNQSKLISLDLSENQIQGKIPHWIWSLNHLDYLNLSCNSLVTLEAPLHNSTVLTLDLHSNQLQGQIPTFIPFAVYLDYSSNHFNSIPSDIGYFLTFTLSFSLSSNNLHGLIPVSICNVETDIQILDLSNNFLSGIIPPCLTAMRSLRVLNLARNNLTGTISNFQVTEDSSLEILELGGNQLGGQFPKSLGNCTRLQVLNLGYNRITDSFPCLLKNISTLRVLVLQSNNFYGGIGCPNTQCFQRHA
;
A
#
# COMPACT_ATOMS: atom_id res chain seq x y z
N MET A 1 30.75 30.88 -29.99
CA MET A 1 30.52 29.47 -29.80
C MET A 1 31.45 28.55 -30.60
N LYS A 2 31.66 28.69 -31.92
CA LYS A 2 32.60 27.83 -32.70
C LYS A 2 34.09 27.93 -32.23
N ARG A 3 34.58 29.09 -31.83
CA ARG A 3 35.98 29.26 -31.33
C ARG A 3 36.19 28.69 -29.93
N LEU A 4 35.19 28.71 -29.04
CA LEU A 4 35.30 28.07 -27.72
C LEU A 4 35.30 26.53 -27.84
N LEU A 5 34.53 26.00 -28.76
CA LEU A 5 34.48 24.52 -29.00
C LEU A 5 35.81 24.03 -29.60
N GLN A 6 36.47 24.82 -30.45
CA GLN A 6 37.83 24.52 -30.97
C GLN A 6 38.92 24.59 -29.89
N TYR A 7 38.84 25.55 -28.95
CA TYR A 7 39.76 25.58 -27.79
C TYR A 7 39.55 24.40 -26.82
N PHE A 8 38.32 24.01 -26.57
CA PHE A 8 38.00 22.82 -25.76
C PHE A 8 38.47 21.52 -26.45
N LEU A 9 38.27 21.36 -27.76
CA LEU A 9 38.79 20.23 -28.52
C LEU A 9 40.34 20.20 -28.59
N LEU A 10 41.01 21.36 -28.73
CA LEU A 10 42.48 21.44 -28.65
C LEU A 10 43.00 21.12 -27.25
N LEU A 11 42.33 21.60 -26.19
CA LEU A 11 42.72 21.29 -24.80
C LEU A 11 42.54 19.79 -24.52
N PHE A 12 41.43 19.20 -25.01
CA PHE A 12 41.18 17.75 -24.87
C PHE A 12 42.18 16.90 -25.66
N LEU A 13 42.56 17.32 -26.87
CA LEU A 13 43.59 16.65 -27.68
C LEU A 13 45.00 16.82 -27.08
N VAL A 14 45.34 17.99 -26.52
CA VAL A 14 46.64 18.21 -25.86
C VAL A 14 46.72 17.43 -24.55
N THR A 15 45.64 17.34 -23.77
CA THR A 15 45.60 16.48 -22.56
C THR A 15 45.67 15.00 -22.90
N THR A 16 44.96 14.55 -23.94
CA THR A 16 45.03 13.13 -24.36
C THR A 16 46.38 12.75 -25.00
N VAL A 17 47.04 13.67 -25.70
CA VAL A 17 48.39 13.42 -26.27
C VAL A 17 49.51 13.51 -25.21
N CYS A 18 49.40 14.39 -24.18
CA CYS A 18 50.33 14.38 -23.05
C CYS A 18 50.20 13.14 -22.15
N PHE A 19 48.99 12.52 -22.05
CA PHE A 19 48.85 11.25 -21.35
C PHE A 19 49.32 10.02 -22.14
N ALA A 20 49.52 10.16 -23.47
CA ALA A 20 49.93 9.03 -24.35
C ALA A 20 51.43 8.88 -24.50
N ILE A 21 52.31 9.70 -23.86
CA ILE A 21 53.79 9.66 -24.05
C ILE A 21 54.59 9.44 -22.75
N ILE A 22 53.91 9.22 -21.62
CA ILE A 22 54.58 8.64 -20.47
C ILE A 22 54.33 7.14 -20.56
N PRO A 23 55.38 6.28 -20.81
CA PRO A 23 55.20 4.84 -20.63
C PRO A 23 54.77 4.71 -19.16
N ALA A 24 53.55 4.26 -18.93
CA ALA A 24 53.14 3.82 -17.62
C ALA A 24 54.12 2.69 -17.25
N VAL A 25 55.04 3.00 -16.36
CA VAL A 25 55.84 1.97 -15.68
C VAL A 25 54.79 1.20 -14.89
N HIS A 26 54.21 0.15 -15.48
CA HIS A 26 53.39 -0.80 -14.77
C HIS A 26 54.28 -1.46 -13.74
N SER A 27 54.32 -0.92 -12.55
CA SER A 27 54.92 -1.61 -11.42
C SER A 27 54.15 -2.92 -11.25
N ARG A 28 54.89 -4.03 -11.20
CA ARG A 28 54.27 -5.34 -10.94
C ARG A 28 53.71 -5.39 -9.53
N CYS A 29 52.60 -6.04 -9.40
CA CYS A 29 52.03 -6.36 -8.12
C CYS A 29 53.04 -7.00 -7.16
N ILE A 30 53.05 -6.56 -5.92
CA ILE A 30 53.89 -7.17 -4.88
C ILE A 30 53.40 -8.60 -4.60
N LYS A 31 54.38 -9.56 -4.68
CA LYS A 31 54.05 -11.02 -4.64
C LYS A 31 53.27 -11.41 -3.38
N ASP A 32 53.57 -10.86 -2.21
CA ASP A 32 52.89 -11.18 -0.96
C ASP A 32 51.44 -10.74 -1.02
N GLN A 33 51.16 -9.56 -1.61
CA GLN A 33 49.79 -9.07 -1.77
C GLN A 33 48.99 -9.86 -2.83
N GLN A 34 49.67 -10.30 -3.92
CA GLN A 34 49.09 -11.21 -4.88
C GLN A 34 48.69 -12.55 -4.22
N LEU A 35 49.56 -13.08 -3.35
CA LEU A 35 49.24 -14.32 -2.59
C LEU A 35 48.07 -14.08 -1.62
N SER A 36 48.03 -12.95 -0.92
CA SER A 36 46.91 -12.60 -0.02
C SER A 36 45.58 -12.54 -0.78
N LEU A 37 45.54 -11.95 -1.98
CA LEU A 37 44.34 -11.92 -2.83
C LEU A 37 43.92 -13.32 -3.30
N LEU A 38 44.89 -14.20 -3.68
CA LEU A 38 44.60 -15.57 -4.08
C LEU A 38 44.11 -16.44 -2.90
N HIS A 39 44.61 -16.20 -1.68
CA HIS A 39 44.10 -16.83 -0.46
C HIS A 39 42.70 -16.33 -0.14
N LEU A 40 42.46 -15.03 -0.25
CA LEU A 40 41.11 -14.47 -0.11
C LEU A 40 40.15 -15.14 -1.07
N LYS A 41 40.47 -15.17 -2.39
CA LYS A 41 39.66 -15.86 -3.40
C LYS A 41 39.25 -17.27 -2.99
N LYS A 42 40.20 -18.06 -2.44
CA LYS A 42 39.94 -19.44 -1.99
C LYS A 42 39.03 -19.57 -0.79
N SER A 43 38.97 -18.53 0.05
CA SER A 43 38.12 -18.49 1.23
C SER A 43 36.69 -17.98 0.97
N LEU A 44 36.47 -17.31 -0.16
CA LEU A 44 35.15 -16.79 -0.50
C LEU A 44 34.19 -17.92 -0.89
N GLN A 45 32.96 -17.79 -0.42
CA GLN A 45 31.83 -18.61 -0.83
C GLN A 45 30.93 -17.77 -1.73
N PHE A 46 30.15 -18.42 -2.59
CA PHE A 46 29.28 -17.73 -3.54
C PHE A 46 27.86 -18.26 -3.42
N TYR A 47 26.89 -17.37 -3.44
CA TYR A 47 25.49 -17.75 -3.45
C TYR A 47 25.12 -18.33 -4.82
N PRO A 48 24.47 -19.50 -4.88
CA PRO A 48 24.11 -20.16 -6.14
C PRO A 48 22.90 -19.42 -6.77
N ASP A 49 23.15 -18.35 -7.51
CA ASP A 49 22.13 -17.66 -8.30
C ASP A 49 22.23 -18.09 -9.76
N PRO A 50 21.18 -18.68 -10.36
CA PRO A 50 21.19 -19.09 -11.76
C PRO A 50 21.26 -17.92 -12.75
N LEU A 51 21.02 -16.69 -12.33
CA LEU A 51 21.00 -15.48 -13.17
C LEU A 51 22.25 -14.60 -13.04
N SER A 52 23.10 -14.86 -12.05
CA SER A 52 24.25 -14.01 -11.71
C SER A 52 25.48 -14.87 -11.43
N TYR A 53 26.61 -14.51 -12.02
CA TYR A 53 27.89 -15.19 -11.84
C TYR A 53 28.97 -14.19 -11.42
N PRO A 54 29.89 -14.55 -10.49
CA PRO A 54 31.01 -13.71 -10.11
C PRO A 54 31.89 -13.43 -11.32
N THR A 55 32.16 -12.16 -11.59
CA THR A 55 32.91 -11.74 -12.80
C THR A 55 34.34 -11.31 -12.48
N LYS A 56 34.53 -10.57 -11.38
CA LYS A 56 35.80 -9.99 -10.97
C LYS A 56 36.77 -11.09 -10.49
N VAL A 57 36.33 -11.83 -9.48
CA VAL A 57 37.18 -12.84 -8.79
C VAL A 57 37.55 -14.03 -9.69
N THR A 58 36.70 -14.39 -10.66
CA THR A 58 37.00 -15.52 -11.61
C THR A 58 38.27 -15.28 -12.40
N SER A 59 38.58 -14.02 -12.75
CA SER A 59 39.76 -13.65 -13.56
C SER A 59 41.07 -13.76 -12.79
N TRP A 60 41.08 -13.85 -11.48
CA TRP A 60 42.27 -13.86 -10.64
C TRP A 60 43.00 -15.21 -10.72
N ASN A 61 44.26 -15.19 -11.07
CA ASN A 61 45.09 -16.39 -11.17
C ASN A 61 46.56 -16.09 -10.89
N SER A 62 47.34 -17.11 -10.58
CA SER A 62 48.76 -16.96 -10.22
C SER A 62 49.71 -16.61 -11.38
N SER A 63 49.21 -16.70 -12.63
CA SER A 63 50.03 -16.45 -13.82
C SER A 63 49.96 -15.04 -14.35
N THR A 64 48.99 -14.25 -13.91
CA THR A 64 48.79 -12.86 -14.31
C THR A 64 49.12 -11.90 -13.16
N ASP A 65 49.46 -10.65 -13.47
CA ASP A 65 49.74 -9.62 -12.53
C ASP A 65 48.44 -9.16 -11.79
N CYS A 66 48.42 -9.13 -10.45
CA CYS A 66 47.26 -8.76 -9.71
C CYS A 66 46.80 -7.33 -9.97
N CYS A 67 47.68 -6.41 -10.36
CA CYS A 67 47.32 -5.07 -10.77
C CYS A 67 46.53 -4.99 -12.07
N SER A 68 46.47 -6.09 -12.81
CA SER A 68 45.62 -6.22 -14.01
C SER A 68 44.28 -6.91 -13.74
N TRP A 69 44.02 -7.34 -12.50
CA TRP A 69 42.77 -8.05 -12.17
C TRP A 69 41.61 -7.08 -12.01
N VAL A 70 40.47 -7.48 -12.51
CA VAL A 70 39.23 -6.71 -12.33
C VAL A 70 38.95 -6.59 -10.83
N GLY A 71 38.60 -5.39 -10.38
CA GLY A 71 38.35 -5.09 -8.97
C GLY A 71 39.61 -4.79 -8.14
N VAL A 72 40.81 -4.92 -8.67
CA VAL A 72 42.08 -4.59 -7.98
C VAL A 72 42.69 -3.33 -8.57
N THR A 73 43.08 -2.39 -7.70
CA THR A 73 43.78 -1.16 -8.06
C THR A 73 45.11 -1.11 -7.32
N CYS A 74 46.21 -0.83 -8.05
CA CYS A 74 47.52 -0.68 -7.46
C CYS A 74 48.03 0.76 -7.53
N SER A 75 48.91 1.10 -6.60
CA SER A 75 49.71 2.30 -6.64
C SER A 75 50.88 2.21 -7.65
N SER A 76 51.58 3.34 -7.89
CA SER A 76 52.71 3.40 -8.80
C SER A 76 53.90 2.51 -8.41
N ASP A 77 53.99 2.06 -7.18
CA ASP A 77 55.04 1.20 -6.61
C ASP A 77 54.54 -0.28 -6.41
N GLY A 78 53.37 -0.61 -6.95
CA GLY A 78 52.84 -1.98 -7.02
C GLY A 78 52.10 -2.46 -5.76
N HIS A 79 51.81 -1.59 -4.80
CA HIS A 79 50.95 -1.93 -3.68
C HIS A 79 49.48 -1.94 -4.07
N VAL A 80 48.70 -2.91 -3.60
CA VAL A 80 47.23 -2.94 -3.73
C VAL A 80 46.68 -1.85 -2.82
N VAL A 81 46.08 -0.83 -3.43
CA VAL A 81 45.47 0.34 -2.74
C VAL A 81 43.92 0.32 -2.87
N GLY A 82 43.36 -0.42 -3.80
CA GLY A 82 41.92 -0.54 -3.97
C GLY A 82 41.47 -1.99 -4.20
N LEU A 83 40.40 -2.38 -3.56
CA LEU A 83 39.73 -3.67 -3.74
C LEU A 83 38.22 -3.45 -3.85
N ASP A 84 37.67 -3.77 -5.01
CA ASP A 84 36.24 -3.71 -5.30
C ASP A 84 35.71 -5.11 -5.64
N LEU A 85 34.96 -5.67 -4.72
CA LEU A 85 34.25 -6.94 -4.84
C LEU A 85 32.73 -6.75 -4.74
N SER A 86 32.22 -5.56 -5.05
CA SER A 86 30.78 -5.31 -5.05
C SER A 86 30.06 -6.12 -6.12
N ASN A 87 28.84 -6.55 -5.81
CA ASN A 87 27.95 -7.28 -6.71
C ASN A 87 28.59 -8.53 -7.33
N GLU A 88 29.20 -9.37 -6.49
CA GLU A 88 29.89 -10.61 -6.92
C GLU A 88 29.21 -11.88 -6.37
N THR A 89 27.99 -11.77 -5.80
CA THR A 89 27.25 -12.88 -5.17
C THR A 89 28.01 -13.61 -4.05
N ILE A 90 28.93 -12.92 -3.39
CA ILE A 90 29.71 -13.49 -2.29
C ILE A 90 28.79 -13.71 -1.09
N SER A 91 28.87 -14.90 -0.48
CA SER A 91 28.07 -15.29 0.69
C SER A 91 28.97 -15.71 1.86
N GLY A 92 28.34 -15.91 3.03
CA GLY A 92 29.04 -16.26 4.24
C GLY A 92 29.74 -15.08 4.89
N GLY A 93 30.90 -15.27 5.53
CA GLY A 93 31.59 -14.24 6.28
C GLY A 93 33.07 -14.16 5.98
N ILE A 94 33.66 -12.97 6.22
CA ILE A 94 35.09 -12.77 6.23
C ILE A 94 35.57 -12.81 7.68
N GLY A 95 36.29 -13.87 8.07
CA GLY A 95 36.79 -14.02 9.44
C GLY A 95 37.96 -13.10 9.77
N ASN A 96 38.21 -12.85 11.05
CA ASN A 96 39.31 -12.01 11.56
C ASN A 96 40.74 -12.45 11.13
N SER A 97 40.91 -13.68 10.69
CA SER A 97 42.15 -14.26 10.18
C SER A 97 42.28 -14.21 8.65
N SER A 98 41.34 -13.57 7.97
CA SER A 98 41.38 -13.46 6.50
C SER A 98 42.61 -12.71 6.01
N SER A 99 43.15 -13.19 4.88
CA SER A 99 44.28 -12.53 4.18
C SER A 99 43.91 -11.15 3.57
N LEU A 100 42.64 -10.77 3.58
CA LEU A 100 42.22 -9.41 3.27
C LEU A 100 42.94 -8.38 4.17
N PHE A 101 43.08 -8.70 5.45
CA PHE A 101 43.65 -7.80 6.46
C PHE A 101 45.19 -7.73 6.43
N ASP A 102 45.83 -8.48 5.53
CA ASP A 102 47.27 -8.36 5.23
C ASP A 102 47.54 -7.24 4.22
N LEU A 103 46.52 -6.70 3.54
CA LEU A 103 46.65 -5.63 2.55
C LEU A 103 46.75 -4.24 3.23
N GLN A 104 47.79 -4.03 3.96
CA GLN A 104 48.00 -2.84 4.84
C GLN A 104 48.01 -1.48 4.10
N HIS A 105 48.23 -1.47 2.76
CA HIS A 105 48.22 -0.27 1.92
C HIS A 105 46.84 0.08 1.35
N LEU A 106 45.83 -0.70 1.67
CA LEU A 106 44.48 -0.52 1.13
C LEU A 106 43.91 0.85 1.55
N GLN A 107 43.45 1.61 0.56
CA GLN A 107 42.81 2.92 0.72
C GLN A 107 41.32 2.87 0.37
N SER A 108 40.91 1.92 -0.47
CA SER A 108 39.50 1.71 -0.87
C SER A 108 39.14 0.25 -0.76
N LEU A 109 38.08 -0.02 -0.02
CA LEU A 109 37.47 -1.36 0.09
C LEU A 109 35.97 -1.23 -0.17
N ASN A 110 35.52 -1.93 -1.22
CA ASN A 110 34.11 -2.04 -1.57
C ASN A 110 33.68 -3.51 -1.58
N LEU A 111 32.81 -3.88 -0.65
CA LEU A 111 32.19 -5.21 -0.53
C LEU A 111 30.66 -5.15 -0.65
N ALA A 112 30.10 -4.04 -1.14
CA ALA A 112 28.67 -3.79 -1.22
C ALA A 112 27.93 -4.79 -2.15
N GLU A 113 26.62 -4.87 -1.96
CA GLU A 113 25.73 -5.66 -2.84
C GLU A 113 26.15 -7.13 -2.96
N ASN A 114 26.37 -7.77 -1.83
CA ASN A 114 26.67 -9.20 -1.72
C ASN A 114 25.72 -9.88 -0.72
N TYR A 115 25.97 -11.11 -0.37
CA TYR A 115 25.19 -11.89 0.59
C TYR A 115 26.02 -12.25 1.83
N PHE A 116 26.83 -11.29 2.34
CA PHE A 116 27.55 -11.52 3.60
C PHE A 116 26.55 -11.56 4.76
N ASP A 117 26.49 -12.71 5.46
CA ASP A 117 25.51 -13.07 6.48
C ASP A 117 26.12 -13.36 7.86
N HIS A 118 27.28 -12.80 8.15
CA HIS A 118 28.00 -12.93 9.41
C HIS A 118 28.26 -11.56 10.05
N GLU A 119 28.86 -11.56 11.24
CA GLU A 119 29.33 -10.32 11.88
C GLU A 119 30.46 -9.67 11.08
N ILE A 120 30.51 -8.34 11.09
CA ILE A 120 31.61 -7.58 10.48
C ILE A 120 32.88 -7.82 11.33
N PRO A 121 33.99 -8.29 10.71
CA PRO A 121 35.18 -8.67 11.48
C PRO A 121 35.89 -7.46 12.09
N SER A 122 36.23 -7.51 13.37
CA SER A 122 36.99 -6.46 14.07
C SER A 122 38.39 -6.21 13.46
N ALA A 123 38.94 -7.20 12.75
CA ALA A 123 40.20 -7.08 12.02
C ALA A 123 40.19 -6.00 10.93
N ILE A 124 39.02 -5.50 10.51
CA ILE A 124 38.90 -4.36 9.58
C ILE A 124 39.63 -3.11 10.12
N GLY A 125 39.70 -2.92 11.44
CA GLY A 125 40.44 -1.84 12.08
C GLY A 125 41.97 -1.89 11.89
N LYS A 126 42.52 -2.97 11.28
CA LYS A 126 43.95 -3.04 10.90
C LYS A 126 44.24 -2.26 9.60
N LEU A 127 43.24 -1.99 8.78
CA LEU A 127 43.38 -1.31 7.48
C LEU A 127 43.39 0.21 7.65
N VAL A 128 44.34 0.71 8.46
CA VAL A 128 44.40 2.10 8.94
C VAL A 128 44.58 3.14 7.82
N ASN A 129 44.91 2.72 6.60
CA ASN A 129 45.06 3.60 5.44
C ASN A 129 43.76 3.77 4.63
N LEU A 130 42.66 3.11 5.03
CA LEU A 130 41.38 3.25 4.34
C LEU A 130 40.91 4.71 4.35
N ARG A 131 40.44 5.14 3.18
CA ARG A 131 39.74 6.39 2.93
C ARG A 131 38.27 6.13 2.48
N TYR A 132 38.02 5.01 1.87
CA TYR A 132 36.72 4.58 1.40
C TYR A 132 36.43 3.16 1.90
N LEU A 133 35.33 3.00 2.64
CA LEU A 133 34.83 1.72 3.12
C LEU A 133 33.34 1.63 2.80
N ASN A 134 32.98 0.69 1.94
CA ASN A 134 31.58 0.40 1.62
C ASN A 134 31.30 -1.09 1.87
N LEU A 135 30.39 -1.37 2.82
CA LEU A 135 29.90 -2.68 3.20
C LEU A 135 28.38 -2.80 3.00
N SER A 136 27.75 -1.84 2.31
CA SER A 136 26.30 -1.69 2.21
C SER A 136 25.61 -2.83 1.45
N TYR A 137 24.31 -2.92 1.63
CA TYR A 137 23.43 -3.87 0.95
C TYR A 137 23.90 -5.33 1.06
N ASN A 138 24.21 -5.73 2.29
CA ASN A 138 24.52 -7.08 2.70
C ASN A 138 23.58 -7.51 3.83
N THR A 139 23.58 -8.78 4.18
CA THR A 139 22.78 -9.34 5.27
C THR A 139 23.60 -9.52 6.56
N TYR A 140 24.56 -8.64 6.81
CA TYR A 140 25.32 -8.64 8.06
C TYR A 140 24.40 -8.58 9.28
N PHE A 141 24.82 -9.16 10.39
CA PHE A 141 24.15 -9.06 11.68
C PHE A 141 25.14 -8.73 12.81
N GLY A 142 24.59 -8.44 13.99
CA GLY A 142 25.40 -8.11 15.16
C GLY A 142 25.85 -6.66 15.21
N GLU A 143 26.79 -6.35 16.08
CA GLU A 143 27.23 -4.99 16.35
C GLU A 143 28.39 -4.58 15.43
N ILE A 144 28.32 -3.35 14.89
CA ILE A 144 29.44 -2.76 14.15
C ILE A 144 30.69 -2.72 15.03
N PRO A 145 31.82 -3.28 14.58
CA PRO A 145 33.02 -3.34 15.42
C PRO A 145 33.59 -1.97 15.70
N ILE A 146 33.81 -1.66 16.98
CA ILE A 146 34.35 -0.38 17.43
C ILE A 146 35.72 -0.07 16.85
N GLU A 147 36.45 -1.08 16.37
CA GLU A 147 37.75 -0.97 15.71
C GLU A 147 37.68 -0.12 14.43
N ILE A 148 36.52 0.12 13.84
CA ILE A 148 36.33 1.07 12.73
C ILE A 148 36.78 2.48 13.17
N SER A 149 36.63 2.86 14.43
CA SER A 149 37.12 4.14 14.96
C SER A 149 38.63 4.36 14.81
N ARG A 150 39.44 3.31 14.52
CA ARG A 150 40.87 3.38 14.22
C ARG A 150 41.18 3.85 12.80
N LEU A 151 40.18 3.86 11.91
CA LEU A 151 40.34 4.24 10.50
C LEU A 151 40.30 5.77 10.34
N THR A 152 41.19 6.46 11.00
CA THR A 152 41.19 7.95 11.13
C THR A 152 41.30 8.72 9.81
N ARG A 153 41.68 8.05 8.71
CA ARG A 153 41.78 8.61 7.35
C ARG A 153 40.50 8.42 6.52
N LEU A 154 39.47 7.84 7.11
CA LEU A 154 38.24 7.51 6.40
C LEU A 154 37.51 8.78 5.97
N VAL A 155 37.19 8.86 4.69
CA VAL A 155 36.43 9.94 4.05
C VAL A 155 35.01 9.53 3.75
N VAL A 156 34.80 8.29 3.34
CA VAL A 156 33.49 7.71 3.06
C VAL A 156 33.31 6.44 3.87
N LEU A 157 32.22 6.37 4.62
CA LEU A 157 31.77 5.18 5.35
C LEU A 157 30.35 4.88 4.97
N ASP A 158 30.13 3.76 4.30
CA ASP A 158 28.83 3.26 3.94
C ASP A 158 28.59 1.87 4.56
N MET A 159 27.63 1.83 5.48
CA MET A 159 27.21 0.63 6.22
C MET A 159 25.72 0.36 6.00
N SER A 160 25.10 1.04 5.03
CA SER A 160 23.65 0.94 4.81
C SER A 160 23.24 -0.52 4.64
N GLY A 161 22.23 -0.94 5.42
CA GLY A 161 21.69 -2.31 5.39
C GLY A 161 20.69 -2.54 4.28
N SER A 162 20.23 -3.78 4.16
CA SER A 162 18.97 -4.16 3.52
C SER A 162 17.88 -4.26 4.59
N GLU A 163 16.61 -4.31 4.20
CA GLU A 163 15.49 -4.51 5.14
C GLU A 163 15.66 -5.78 6.01
N ASP A 164 16.39 -6.78 5.52
CA ASP A 164 16.69 -8.02 6.22
C ASP A 164 17.96 -7.97 7.11
N SER A 165 18.69 -6.83 7.12
CA SER A 165 19.92 -6.72 7.90
C SER A 165 19.61 -6.45 9.38
N ASN A 166 20.33 -7.14 10.28
CA ASN A 166 20.18 -6.99 11.73
C ASN A 166 21.44 -6.37 12.33
N ILE A 167 21.94 -5.30 11.69
CA ILE A 167 23.13 -4.59 12.17
C ILE A 167 22.70 -3.58 13.24
N THR A 168 23.44 -3.58 14.33
CA THR A 168 23.28 -2.59 15.41
C THR A 168 24.57 -1.75 15.56
N SER A 169 24.43 -0.52 15.99
CA SER A 169 25.61 0.31 16.25
C SER A 169 26.07 0.16 17.69
N PRO A 170 27.41 0.22 17.94
CA PRO A 170 27.93 0.49 19.26
C PRO A 170 27.59 1.92 19.68
N LYS A 171 28.05 2.34 20.86
CA LYS A 171 27.87 3.73 21.27
C LYS A 171 28.48 4.69 20.22
N LEU A 172 27.65 5.44 19.53
CA LEU A 172 28.02 6.28 18.38
C LEU A 172 29.17 7.26 18.72
N SER A 173 29.15 7.86 19.91
CA SER A 173 30.22 8.77 20.35
C SER A 173 31.61 8.13 20.41
N MET A 174 31.67 6.81 20.63
CA MET A 174 32.96 6.08 20.61
C MET A 174 33.33 5.70 19.16
N LEU A 175 32.37 5.36 18.34
CA LEU A 175 32.59 4.98 16.94
C LEU A 175 33.13 6.16 16.13
N PHE A 176 32.56 7.35 16.28
CA PHE A 176 32.87 8.51 15.45
C PHE A 176 33.98 9.44 16.03
N HIS A 177 34.42 9.19 17.26
CA HIS A 177 35.34 10.12 17.97
C HIS A 177 36.57 10.53 17.16
N ASN A 178 37.17 9.60 16.42
CA ASN A 178 38.43 9.82 15.70
C ASN A 178 38.24 9.97 14.17
N LEU A 179 37.01 9.87 13.64
CA LEU A 179 36.77 9.89 12.19
C LEU A 179 36.58 11.30 11.64
N THR A 180 37.50 12.24 12.01
CA THR A 180 37.34 13.66 11.72
C THR A 180 37.54 14.04 10.23
N GLU A 181 38.10 13.16 9.42
CA GLU A 181 38.23 13.34 7.96
C GLU A 181 36.94 12.95 7.20
N LEU A 182 35.94 12.38 7.90
CA LEU A 182 34.75 11.84 7.26
C LEU A 182 33.94 12.95 6.56
N ALA A 183 33.67 12.73 5.27
CA ALA A 183 32.87 13.61 4.43
C ALA A 183 31.52 13.03 4.06
N GLU A 184 31.40 11.71 4.03
CA GLU A 184 30.15 11.02 3.69
C GLU A 184 29.91 9.87 4.66
N LEU A 185 28.73 9.85 5.25
CA LEU A 185 28.26 8.83 6.20
C LEU A 185 26.90 8.32 5.77
N TYR A 186 26.81 7.01 5.50
CA TYR A 186 25.59 6.30 5.12
C TYR A 186 25.38 5.13 6.07
N PHE A 187 24.30 5.19 6.86
CA PHE A 187 23.91 4.19 7.85
C PHE A 187 22.42 3.81 7.73
N ASP A 188 21.84 3.97 6.54
CA ASP A 188 20.43 3.66 6.33
C ASP A 188 20.14 2.20 6.71
N HIS A 189 19.01 1.94 7.37
CA HIS A 189 18.60 0.63 7.91
C HIS A 189 19.58 0.01 8.94
N VAL A 190 20.45 0.80 9.55
CA VAL A 190 21.30 0.36 10.67
C VAL A 190 20.61 0.74 11.99
N HIS A 191 20.26 -0.20 12.83
CA HIS A 191 19.62 0.12 14.11
C HIS A 191 20.59 0.83 15.06
N LEU A 192 20.36 2.13 15.29
CA LEU A 192 21.16 2.97 16.15
C LEU A 192 20.59 2.95 17.57
N SER A 193 21.37 2.50 18.55
CA SER A 193 20.97 2.46 19.96
C SER A 193 21.06 3.84 20.62
N ALA A 194 20.46 4.88 20.03
CA ALA A 194 20.59 6.26 20.49
C ALA A 194 19.22 6.94 20.61
N GLU A 195 18.78 7.18 21.84
CA GLU A 195 17.53 7.91 22.15
C GLU A 195 17.79 9.40 22.35
N GLY A 196 16.77 10.22 22.02
CA GLY A 196 16.78 11.65 22.24
C GLY A 196 17.84 12.39 21.43
N THR A 197 18.58 13.32 22.05
CA THR A 197 19.59 14.15 21.38
C THR A 197 20.96 13.49 21.25
N HIS A 198 21.18 12.30 21.79
CA HIS A 198 22.51 11.69 21.87
C HIS A 198 23.12 11.36 20.50
N TRP A 199 22.29 11.02 19.51
CA TRP A 199 22.78 10.71 18.17
C TRP A 199 23.37 11.95 17.47
N SER A 200 22.71 13.11 17.57
CA SER A 200 23.18 14.37 16.96
C SER A 200 24.46 14.89 17.65
N GLN A 201 24.59 14.68 18.97
CA GLN A 201 25.81 14.99 19.70
C GLN A 201 26.99 14.10 19.26
N ALA A 202 26.73 12.81 19.00
CA ALA A 202 27.78 11.87 18.60
C ALA A 202 28.44 12.22 17.25
N ILE A 203 27.68 12.81 16.31
CA ILE A 203 28.20 13.21 14.98
C ILE A 203 28.74 14.63 14.94
N SER A 204 28.62 15.42 16.00
CA SER A 204 28.99 16.86 16.02
C SER A 204 30.46 17.15 15.69
N ASN A 205 31.35 16.19 15.94
CA ASN A 205 32.79 16.31 15.63
C ASN A 205 33.13 16.08 14.15
N LEU A 206 32.17 15.60 13.34
CA LEU A 206 32.37 15.30 11.92
C LEU A 206 32.21 16.57 11.06
N THR A 207 32.97 17.62 11.36
CA THR A 207 32.79 18.95 10.76
C THR A 207 33.04 19.02 9.26
N ASN A 208 33.68 18.00 8.67
CA ASN A 208 33.92 17.88 7.23
C ASN A 208 32.74 17.20 6.51
N LEU A 209 31.70 16.74 7.24
CA LEU A 209 30.63 15.98 6.70
C LEU A 209 29.80 16.78 5.70
N ARG A 210 29.64 16.23 4.50
CA ARG A 210 28.85 16.77 3.37
C ARG A 210 27.58 15.98 3.14
N VAL A 211 27.61 14.67 3.37
CA VAL A 211 26.48 13.77 3.23
C VAL A 211 26.25 13.05 4.55
N LEU A 212 25.03 13.15 5.05
CA LEU A 212 24.53 12.42 6.22
C LEU A 212 23.27 11.67 5.82
N SER A 213 23.32 10.34 5.83
CA SER A 213 22.18 9.47 5.56
C SER A 213 21.98 8.51 6.73
N LEU A 214 20.85 8.66 7.44
CA LEU A 214 20.46 7.90 8.62
C LEU A 214 18.96 7.52 8.52
N SER A 215 18.49 7.16 7.33
CA SER A 215 17.07 6.78 7.15
C SER A 215 16.82 5.40 7.74
N ASP A 216 15.66 5.25 8.41
CA ASP A 216 15.23 4.00 9.04
C ASP A 216 16.27 3.42 10.02
N THR A 217 16.72 4.26 10.96
CA THR A 217 17.75 3.88 11.93
C THR A 217 17.23 3.81 13.36
N GLY A 218 15.95 4.16 13.59
CA GLY A 218 15.34 4.18 14.92
C GLY A 218 15.79 5.37 15.79
N ILE A 219 16.43 6.39 15.21
CA ILE A 219 16.73 7.62 15.96
C ILE A 219 15.46 8.39 16.27
N SER A 220 15.45 9.05 17.43
CA SER A 220 14.24 9.70 17.94
C SER A 220 14.53 11.00 18.65
N GLY A 221 13.45 11.73 18.99
CA GLY A 221 13.50 12.97 19.73
C GLY A 221 13.92 14.19 18.93
N PRO A 222 14.10 15.37 19.56
CA PRO A 222 14.49 16.58 18.88
C PRO A 222 15.98 16.60 18.54
N ILE A 223 16.36 17.32 17.48
CA ILE A 223 17.77 17.54 17.11
C ILE A 223 18.40 18.54 18.08
N ASP A 224 19.55 18.19 18.66
CA ASP A 224 20.31 19.11 19.51
C ASP A 224 20.93 20.24 18.69
N GLN A 225 20.46 21.47 18.96
CA GLN A 225 20.86 22.65 18.22
C GLN A 225 22.36 22.96 18.34
N SER A 226 22.93 22.78 19.54
CA SER A 226 24.31 23.18 19.81
C SER A 226 25.36 22.32 19.08
N SER A 227 25.02 21.05 18.92
CA SER A 227 25.88 20.04 18.30
C SER A 227 25.71 19.98 16.78
N PHE A 228 24.49 19.92 16.30
CA PHE A 228 24.22 19.74 14.87
C PHE A 228 24.57 20.99 14.04
N ALA A 229 24.44 22.20 14.60
CA ALA A 229 24.78 23.45 13.93
C ALA A 229 26.28 23.59 13.56
N GLN A 230 27.15 22.72 14.07
CA GLN A 230 28.57 22.71 13.72
C GLN A 230 28.86 22.07 12.35
N LEU A 231 27.92 21.28 11.81
CA LEU A 231 28.05 20.53 10.56
C LEU A 231 27.78 21.40 9.32
N GLN A 232 28.41 22.58 9.24
CA GLN A 232 28.12 23.60 8.21
C GLN A 232 28.49 23.17 6.77
N SER A 233 29.23 22.10 6.60
CA SER A 233 29.60 21.56 5.28
C SER A 233 28.51 20.70 4.66
N LEU A 234 27.41 20.38 5.39
CA LEU A 234 26.35 19.51 4.91
C LEU A 234 25.69 20.07 3.66
N SER A 235 25.57 19.21 2.66
CA SER A 235 24.86 19.45 1.41
C SER A 235 23.72 18.47 1.17
N VAL A 236 23.79 17.28 1.76
CA VAL A 236 22.76 16.24 1.68
C VAL A 236 22.47 15.74 3.09
N ILE A 237 21.21 15.75 3.47
CA ILE A 237 20.72 15.26 4.77
C ILE A 237 19.52 14.36 4.49
N ARG A 238 19.63 13.07 4.83
CA ARG A 238 18.55 12.07 4.76
C ARG A 238 18.33 11.49 6.14
N LEU A 239 17.16 11.71 6.68
CA LEU A 239 16.74 11.30 8.03
C LEU A 239 15.33 10.67 8.02
N GLY A 240 14.89 10.18 6.87
CA GLY A 240 13.55 9.62 6.70
C GLY A 240 13.30 8.37 7.55
N PHE A 241 12.02 8.02 7.76
CA PHE A 241 11.59 6.81 8.47
C PHE A 241 12.16 6.67 9.88
N ASN A 242 12.08 7.76 10.67
CA ASN A 242 12.54 7.80 12.05
C ASN A 242 11.45 8.38 12.98
N ASP A 243 11.75 8.55 14.24
CA ASP A 243 10.85 9.19 15.22
C ASP A 243 11.43 10.55 15.69
N ILE A 244 12.01 11.30 14.75
CA ILE A 244 12.53 12.64 15.02
C ILE A 244 11.33 13.57 15.26
N SER A 245 11.36 14.29 16.38
CA SER A 245 10.23 15.12 16.81
C SER A 245 10.58 16.59 16.96
N GLY A 246 9.53 17.42 16.98
CA GLY A 246 9.63 18.86 17.12
C GLY A 246 9.88 19.59 15.80
N PRO A 247 9.86 20.94 15.82
CA PRO A 247 9.97 21.73 14.60
C PRO A 247 11.35 21.61 13.95
N ILE A 248 11.41 21.81 12.63
CA ILE A 248 12.68 21.95 11.90
C ILE A 248 13.44 23.12 12.49
N PRO A 249 14.65 22.90 13.07
CA PRO A 249 15.32 23.93 13.82
C PRO A 249 15.80 25.11 12.95
N GLY A 250 15.64 26.32 13.45
CA GLY A 250 15.98 27.56 12.71
C GLY A 250 17.44 27.67 12.29
N PHE A 251 18.38 26.96 12.94
CA PHE A 251 19.79 26.97 12.56
C PHE A 251 20.05 26.29 11.20
N PHE A 252 19.11 25.47 10.68
CA PHE A 252 19.21 24.93 9.32
C PHE A 252 19.35 26.04 8.28
N ALA A 253 18.85 27.24 8.53
CA ALA A 253 19.07 28.42 7.67
C ALA A 253 20.56 28.74 7.39
N ASN A 254 21.48 28.23 8.21
CA ASN A 254 22.93 28.45 8.06
C ASN A 254 23.59 27.42 7.11
N PHE A 255 22.90 26.40 6.67
CA PHE A 255 23.45 25.37 5.75
C PHE A 255 23.44 25.87 4.30
N SER A 256 24.28 26.87 3.99
CA SER A 256 24.30 27.54 2.69
C SER A 256 24.55 26.63 1.49
N ASN A 257 25.14 25.45 1.71
CA ASN A 257 25.44 24.47 0.66
C ASN A 257 24.38 23.36 0.55
N LEU A 258 23.24 23.46 1.28
CA LEU A 258 22.22 22.43 1.31
C LEU A 258 21.57 22.29 -0.07
N ARG A 259 21.64 21.07 -0.62
CA ARG A 259 21.07 20.67 -1.92
C ARG A 259 19.90 19.72 -1.78
N GLU A 260 19.96 18.86 -0.77
CA GLU A 260 18.97 17.83 -0.55
C GLU A 260 18.66 17.72 0.94
N LEU A 261 17.37 17.78 1.25
CA LEU A 261 16.82 17.47 2.56
C LEU A 261 15.69 16.45 2.38
N GLU A 262 15.87 15.27 2.93
CA GLU A 262 14.84 14.22 3.02
C GLU A 262 14.59 13.92 4.50
N TRP A 263 13.33 14.13 4.94
CA TRP A 263 12.95 13.95 6.33
C TRP A 263 11.63 13.21 6.47
N ASP A 264 11.29 12.43 5.46
CA ASP A 264 10.02 11.72 5.31
C ASP A 264 9.70 10.83 6.51
N VAL A 265 8.43 10.67 6.82
CA VAL A 265 7.92 9.76 7.87
C VAL A 265 8.62 10.01 9.21
N ASN A 266 8.39 11.21 9.75
CA ASN A 266 8.86 11.66 11.06
C ASN A 266 7.76 12.40 11.81
N ASN A 267 7.98 12.81 13.06
CA ASN A 267 6.98 13.46 13.91
C ASN A 267 7.29 14.96 14.12
N ILE A 268 7.43 15.72 13.02
CA ILE A 268 7.76 17.16 13.07
C ILE A 268 6.63 17.97 13.71
N SER A 269 5.38 17.69 13.31
CA SER A 269 4.14 18.32 13.86
C SER A 269 4.18 19.86 13.95
N ALA A 270 4.81 20.52 12.98
CA ALA A 270 5.08 21.96 12.95
C ALA A 270 4.83 22.57 11.57
N THR A 271 5.05 23.86 11.43
CA THR A 271 4.99 24.58 10.16
C THR A 271 6.28 24.40 9.36
N VAL A 272 6.18 24.44 8.01
CA VAL A 272 7.34 24.47 7.14
C VAL A 272 8.06 25.83 7.26
N PRO A 273 9.36 25.86 7.55
CA PRO A 273 10.09 27.11 7.68
C PRO A 273 10.29 27.83 6.33
N GLY A 274 10.02 29.14 6.28
CA GLY A 274 10.20 29.95 5.08
C GLY A 274 11.67 30.15 4.65
N PHE A 275 12.64 29.87 5.50
CA PHE A 275 14.06 30.04 5.15
C PHE A 275 14.51 29.10 4.03
N PHE A 276 13.80 28.02 3.72
CA PHE A 276 14.11 27.16 2.57
C PHE A 276 14.08 27.90 1.23
N ALA A 277 13.32 28.98 1.14
CA ALA A 277 13.30 29.85 -0.05
C ALA A 277 14.64 30.58 -0.28
N ASN A 278 15.49 30.68 0.72
CA ASN A 278 16.77 31.40 0.63
C ASN A 278 17.94 30.50 0.17
N PHE A 279 17.72 29.21 -0.02
CA PHE A 279 18.79 28.30 -0.42
C PHE A 279 19.01 28.31 -1.93
N SER A 280 20.13 28.86 -2.37
CA SER A 280 20.46 28.98 -3.79
C SER A 280 20.86 27.68 -4.47
N GLU A 281 21.21 26.65 -3.71
CA GLU A 281 21.67 25.34 -4.20
C GLU A 281 20.62 24.23 -4.00
N LEU A 282 19.45 24.51 -3.36
CA LEU A 282 18.46 23.50 -3.02
C LEU A 282 17.85 22.91 -4.29
N THR A 283 17.99 21.60 -4.44
CA THR A 283 17.44 20.82 -5.56
C THR A 283 16.33 19.87 -5.15
N SER A 284 16.34 19.40 -3.91
CA SER A 284 15.34 18.44 -3.40
C SER A 284 14.93 18.76 -1.97
N LEU A 285 13.62 18.82 -1.74
CA LEU A 285 13.01 18.94 -0.42
C LEU A 285 11.89 17.92 -0.30
N SER A 286 12.07 16.94 0.60
CA SER A 286 11.08 15.91 0.89
C SER A 286 10.74 15.90 2.37
N LEU A 287 9.44 16.12 2.69
CA LEU A 287 8.89 16.21 4.04
C LEU A 287 7.54 15.44 4.09
N ARG A 288 7.46 14.27 3.47
CA ARG A 288 6.24 13.45 3.41
C ARG A 288 5.91 12.87 4.78
N SER A 289 4.63 12.79 5.10
CA SER A 289 4.14 12.12 6.33
C SER A 289 4.86 12.61 7.61
N CYS A 290 4.97 13.92 7.76
CA CYS A 290 5.67 14.55 8.89
C CYS A 290 4.74 15.23 9.91
N GLY A 291 3.42 15.14 9.71
CA GLY A 291 2.45 15.87 10.52
C GLY A 291 2.58 17.40 10.39
N LEU A 292 3.04 17.86 9.21
CA LEU A 292 3.17 19.29 8.93
C LEU A 292 1.82 19.99 8.96
N LYS A 293 1.81 21.25 9.39
CA LYS A 293 0.59 22.03 9.54
C LYS A 293 0.79 23.50 9.18
N GLY A 294 -0.33 24.21 9.08
CA GLY A 294 -0.31 25.64 8.75
C GLY A 294 -0.07 25.89 7.27
N THR A 295 0.24 27.14 6.92
CA THR A 295 0.41 27.58 5.54
C THR A 295 1.81 27.27 5.03
N PHE A 296 1.90 26.65 3.86
CA PHE A 296 3.17 26.42 3.17
C PHE A 296 3.71 27.75 2.61
N PRO A 297 5.01 28.07 2.80
CA PRO A 297 5.63 29.27 2.22
C PRO A 297 5.80 29.12 0.71
N ASN A 298 5.00 29.83 -0.10
CA ASN A 298 4.99 29.71 -1.56
C ASN A 298 6.31 30.07 -2.22
N GLU A 299 7.11 30.92 -1.59
CA GLU A 299 8.42 31.35 -2.04
C GLU A 299 9.41 30.16 -2.25
N ILE A 300 9.14 29.03 -1.60
CA ILE A 300 9.93 27.81 -1.80
C ILE A 300 9.72 27.23 -3.21
N LEU A 301 8.50 27.34 -3.75
CA LEU A 301 8.18 26.90 -5.12
C LEU A 301 8.83 27.78 -6.20
N GLU A 302 9.27 28.97 -5.83
CA GLU A 302 9.93 29.93 -6.73
C GLU A 302 11.45 29.74 -6.78
N VAL A 303 12.04 28.86 -5.93
CA VAL A 303 13.49 28.58 -5.93
C VAL A 303 13.92 27.98 -7.28
N PRO A 304 14.81 28.68 -8.04
CA PRO A 304 15.08 28.29 -9.43
C PRO A 304 15.80 26.95 -9.59
N THR A 305 16.51 26.51 -8.55
CA THR A 305 17.26 25.25 -8.55
C THR A 305 16.45 24.06 -8.12
N LEU A 306 15.26 24.29 -7.51
CA LEU A 306 14.42 23.22 -6.97
C LEU A 306 13.91 22.32 -8.09
N GLN A 307 14.18 21.02 -7.97
CA GLN A 307 13.77 19.99 -8.92
C GLN A 307 12.70 19.05 -8.33
N THR A 308 12.78 18.80 -7.04
CA THR A 308 11.88 17.87 -6.35
C THR A 308 11.30 18.52 -5.11
N LEU A 309 9.98 18.51 -5.00
CA LEU A 309 9.25 18.92 -3.80
C LEU A 309 8.20 17.85 -3.46
N TYR A 310 8.37 17.18 -2.32
CA TYR A 310 7.46 16.16 -1.81
C TYR A 310 6.93 16.57 -0.43
N LEU A 311 5.61 16.78 -0.34
CA LEU A 311 4.91 17.20 0.88
C LEU A 311 3.71 16.30 1.20
N SER A 312 3.55 15.18 0.50
CA SER A 312 2.35 14.34 0.61
C SER A 312 2.11 13.83 2.03
N THR A 313 0.86 13.45 2.30
CA THR A 313 0.42 12.86 3.58
C THR A 313 0.70 13.79 4.78
N ASN A 314 0.31 15.05 4.63
CA ASN A 314 0.34 16.06 5.69
C ASN A 314 -1.03 16.74 5.79
N ASP A 315 -1.97 16.10 6.48
CA ASP A 315 -3.41 16.42 6.50
C ASP A 315 -3.76 17.83 7.02
N GLU A 316 -2.86 18.49 7.74
CA GLU A 316 -3.06 19.84 8.25
C GLU A 316 -2.26 20.90 7.50
N LEU A 317 -1.46 20.51 6.50
CA LEU A 317 -0.70 21.42 5.65
C LEU A 317 -1.60 22.01 4.57
N HIS A 318 -1.69 23.33 4.51
CA HIS A 318 -2.47 24.02 3.48
C HIS A 318 -1.64 25.07 2.74
N GLY A 319 -2.06 25.42 1.53
CA GLY A 319 -1.39 26.39 0.68
C GLY A 319 -2.11 26.55 -0.66
N THR A 320 -1.53 27.33 -1.53
CA THR A 320 -1.96 27.51 -2.92
C THR A 320 -0.73 27.43 -3.83
N LEU A 321 -0.92 27.11 -5.11
CA LEU A 321 0.18 27.19 -6.05
C LEU A 321 0.40 28.64 -6.49
N PRO A 322 1.65 29.14 -6.53
CA PRO A 322 1.98 30.47 -7.03
C PRO A 322 2.00 30.49 -8.57
N GLU A 323 2.19 31.67 -9.15
CA GLU A 323 2.58 31.78 -10.56
C GLU A 323 4.01 31.28 -10.76
N PHE A 324 4.20 30.30 -11.62
CA PHE A 324 5.51 29.69 -11.85
C PHE A 324 6.36 30.49 -12.86
N PRO A 325 7.62 30.78 -12.52
CA PRO A 325 8.52 31.49 -13.43
C PRO A 325 8.96 30.59 -14.60
N SER A 326 9.30 31.19 -15.74
CA SER A 326 9.72 30.46 -16.95
C SER A 326 11.05 29.71 -16.82
N ASN A 327 11.86 30.03 -15.82
CA ASN A 327 13.14 29.40 -15.54
C ASN A 327 13.07 28.33 -14.42
N ALA A 328 11.91 27.96 -13.96
CA ALA A 328 11.72 26.93 -12.95
C ALA A 328 12.34 25.59 -13.39
N SER A 329 12.90 24.87 -12.42
CA SER A 329 13.62 23.61 -12.66
C SER A 329 12.85 22.38 -12.20
N LEU A 330 11.63 22.53 -11.66
CA LEU A 330 10.83 21.44 -11.10
C LEU A 330 10.68 20.29 -12.11
N ARG A 331 10.98 19.08 -11.61
CA ARG A 331 10.81 17.79 -12.27
C ARG A 331 9.72 16.95 -11.62
N SER A 332 9.57 17.11 -10.31
CA SER A 332 8.56 16.39 -9.53
C SER A 332 7.96 17.29 -8.47
N LEU A 333 6.63 17.38 -8.48
CA LEU A 333 5.83 18.13 -7.50
C LEU A 333 4.74 17.19 -6.97
N VAL A 334 4.84 16.81 -5.70
CA VAL A 334 3.91 15.89 -5.03
C VAL A 334 3.38 16.54 -3.77
N LEU A 335 2.09 16.87 -3.78
CA LEU A 335 1.36 17.53 -2.71
C LEU A 335 0.17 16.68 -2.21
N SER A 336 0.06 15.44 -2.67
CA SER A 336 -1.10 14.58 -2.40
C SER A 336 -1.37 14.39 -0.91
N ASP A 337 -2.63 14.17 -0.58
CA ASP A 337 -3.11 14.00 0.80
C ASP A 337 -2.72 15.21 1.70
N THR A 338 -3.04 16.41 1.22
CA THR A 338 -2.87 17.68 1.96
C THR A 338 -4.12 18.56 1.83
N LYS A 339 -4.15 19.70 2.50
CA LYS A 339 -5.18 20.74 2.34
C LYS A 339 -4.77 21.84 1.36
N PHE A 340 -3.86 21.58 0.44
CA PHE A 340 -3.60 22.51 -0.65
C PHE A 340 -4.87 22.75 -1.46
N SER A 341 -5.08 23.99 -1.91
CA SER A 341 -6.33 24.40 -2.55
C SER A 341 -6.11 25.52 -3.57
N GLY A 342 -7.16 25.96 -4.21
CA GLY A 342 -7.13 27.05 -5.17
C GLY A 342 -7.23 26.57 -6.62
N LEU A 343 -6.96 27.47 -7.54
CA LEU A 343 -6.91 27.18 -8.97
C LEU A 343 -5.54 26.65 -9.37
N LEU A 344 -5.48 25.76 -10.34
CA LEU A 344 -4.24 25.42 -11.01
C LEU A 344 -3.86 26.60 -11.94
N PRO A 345 -2.73 27.30 -11.70
CA PRO A 345 -2.42 28.50 -12.45
C PRO A 345 -2.02 28.17 -13.91
N ASP A 346 -2.34 29.06 -14.87
CA ASP A 346 -1.94 28.90 -16.27
C ASP A 346 -0.42 28.79 -16.45
N SER A 347 0.35 29.41 -15.56
CA SER A 347 1.81 29.33 -15.55
C SER A 347 2.35 27.94 -15.18
N ILE A 348 1.51 26.96 -14.78
CA ILE A 348 1.92 25.56 -14.62
C ILE A 348 2.62 25.06 -15.90
N GLY A 349 2.19 25.52 -17.07
CA GLY A 349 2.79 25.20 -18.36
C GLY A 349 4.23 25.71 -18.55
N ASN A 350 4.76 26.51 -17.63
CA ASN A 350 6.17 26.95 -17.59
C ASN A 350 7.11 25.88 -17.06
N LEU A 351 6.59 24.88 -16.32
CA LEU A 351 7.35 23.80 -15.72
C LEU A 351 7.75 22.72 -16.74
N LYS A 352 8.42 23.11 -17.81
CA LYS A 352 8.71 22.24 -18.98
C LYS A 352 9.59 21.03 -18.70
N LYS A 353 10.22 20.95 -17.52
CA LYS A 353 11.00 19.80 -17.07
C LYS A 353 10.18 18.84 -16.20
N LEU A 354 8.93 19.19 -15.88
CA LEU A 354 8.09 18.41 -14.99
C LEU A 354 7.79 17.05 -15.60
N SER A 355 8.10 16.00 -14.86
CA SER A 355 7.85 14.61 -15.20
C SER A 355 6.76 14.00 -14.33
N LEU A 356 6.57 14.50 -13.11
CA LEU A 356 5.53 14.05 -12.18
C LEU A 356 4.83 15.25 -11.54
N LEU A 357 3.50 15.30 -11.69
CA LEU A 357 2.62 16.21 -10.98
C LEU A 357 1.56 15.36 -10.24
N ASP A 358 1.65 15.35 -8.91
CA ASP A 358 0.67 14.68 -8.06
C ASP A 358 0.06 15.68 -7.07
N LEU A 359 -1.20 16.01 -7.33
CA LEU A 359 -2.05 16.88 -6.51
C LEU A 359 -3.28 16.10 -6.00
N SER A 360 -3.23 14.77 -5.99
CA SER A 360 -4.37 13.93 -5.61
C SER A 360 -4.77 14.14 -4.13
N SER A 361 -6.04 13.89 -3.82
CA SER A 361 -6.58 14.00 -2.46
C SER A 361 -6.27 15.36 -1.79
N CYS A 362 -6.49 16.44 -2.55
CA CYS A 362 -6.35 17.82 -2.08
C CYS A 362 -7.70 18.57 -2.14
N SER A 363 -7.65 19.90 -2.17
CA SER A 363 -8.84 20.74 -2.28
C SER A 363 -8.77 21.72 -3.47
N PHE A 364 -8.10 21.34 -4.55
CA PHE A 364 -8.04 22.15 -5.76
C PHE A 364 -9.39 22.19 -6.46
N TYR A 365 -9.68 23.30 -7.14
CA TYR A 365 -10.95 23.51 -7.84
C TYR A 365 -10.77 24.33 -9.13
N GLY A 366 -11.85 24.50 -9.89
CA GLY A 366 -11.83 25.18 -11.19
C GLY A 366 -11.39 24.28 -12.32
N SER A 367 -11.20 24.83 -13.51
CA SER A 367 -10.82 24.08 -14.69
C SER A 367 -9.33 23.74 -14.71
N ILE A 368 -8.99 22.61 -15.33
CA ILE A 368 -7.61 22.27 -15.66
C ILE A 368 -7.17 23.17 -16.83
N PRO A 369 -6.10 23.97 -16.69
CA PRO A 369 -5.70 24.92 -17.73
C PRO A 369 -5.13 24.22 -18.97
N GLU A 370 -5.40 24.76 -20.17
CA GLU A 370 -4.89 24.22 -21.44
C GLU A 370 -3.35 24.17 -21.48
N SER A 371 -2.71 25.03 -20.73
CA SER A 371 -1.24 25.11 -20.61
C SER A 371 -0.58 23.85 -20.06
N ILE A 372 -1.36 22.94 -19.43
CA ILE A 372 -0.89 21.61 -19.01
C ILE A 372 -0.29 20.84 -20.21
N ALA A 373 -0.81 21.06 -21.43
CA ALA A 373 -0.30 20.48 -22.65
C ALA A 373 1.13 20.91 -23.03
N ASN A 374 1.70 21.91 -22.35
CA ASN A 374 3.08 22.34 -22.54
C ASN A 374 4.09 21.50 -21.75
N LEU A 375 3.62 20.64 -20.86
CA LEU A 375 4.45 19.77 -20.01
C LEU A 375 4.89 18.51 -20.77
N THR A 376 5.61 18.67 -21.86
CA THR A 376 5.96 17.58 -22.79
C THR A 376 6.86 16.49 -22.21
N GLN A 377 7.43 16.70 -21.02
CA GLN A 377 8.22 15.71 -20.28
C GLN A 377 7.39 14.94 -19.26
N LEU A 378 6.08 15.22 -19.15
CA LEU A 378 5.22 14.64 -18.14
C LEU A 378 5.04 13.14 -18.37
N VAL A 379 5.29 12.36 -17.31
CA VAL A 379 5.14 10.90 -17.25
C VAL A 379 3.94 10.52 -16.39
N GLY A 380 3.74 11.23 -15.27
CA GLY A 380 2.60 11.04 -14.37
C GLY A 380 1.85 12.33 -14.11
N LEU A 381 0.52 12.30 -14.30
CA LEU A 381 -0.40 13.37 -13.94
C LEU A 381 -1.50 12.80 -13.05
N GLN A 382 -1.46 13.13 -11.76
CA GLN A 382 -2.39 12.64 -10.76
C GLN A 382 -3.11 13.83 -10.12
N LEU A 383 -4.38 13.99 -10.45
CA LEU A 383 -5.26 15.07 -10.00
C LEU A 383 -6.52 14.52 -9.30
N GLY A 384 -6.54 13.22 -9.02
CA GLY A 384 -7.71 12.53 -8.45
C GLY A 384 -8.14 13.09 -7.10
N SER A 385 -9.40 12.86 -6.74
CA SER A 385 -9.98 13.25 -5.43
C SER A 385 -9.78 14.73 -5.10
N ASN A 386 -10.27 15.59 -5.98
CA ASN A 386 -10.29 17.05 -5.86
C ASN A 386 -11.68 17.62 -6.25
N CYS A 387 -11.77 18.92 -6.48
CA CYS A 387 -12.97 19.61 -6.97
C CYS A 387 -12.77 20.25 -8.36
N PHE A 388 -11.88 19.68 -9.19
CA PHE A 388 -11.71 20.17 -10.56
C PHE A 388 -12.99 20.00 -11.37
N ASN A 389 -13.34 20.99 -12.20
CA ASN A 389 -14.56 21.02 -13.01
C ASN A 389 -14.29 21.43 -14.45
N GLY A 390 -15.36 21.51 -15.26
CA GLY A 390 -15.29 21.89 -16.66
C GLY A 390 -14.79 20.77 -17.56
N SER A 391 -14.65 21.08 -18.86
CA SER A 391 -14.26 20.14 -19.89
C SER A 391 -12.73 20.08 -20.06
N ILE A 392 -12.24 18.89 -20.42
CA ILE A 392 -10.84 18.66 -20.79
C ILE A 392 -10.65 18.55 -22.31
N ASP A 393 -11.68 18.86 -23.11
CA ASP A 393 -11.67 18.72 -24.56
C ASP A 393 -10.73 19.70 -25.25
N SER A 394 -10.51 20.90 -24.69
CA SER A 394 -9.64 21.94 -25.25
C SER A 394 -8.14 21.64 -25.04
N ILE A 395 -7.80 20.72 -24.16
CA ILE A 395 -6.42 20.35 -23.86
C ILE A 395 -5.83 19.52 -25.01
N ARG A 396 -4.68 19.93 -25.52
CA ARG A 396 -3.96 19.21 -26.58
C ARG A 396 -3.18 18.02 -26.01
N TRP A 397 -3.88 16.97 -25.62
CA TRP A 397 -3.29 15.77 -25.01
C TRP A 397 -2.21 15.13 -25.88
N GLU A 398 -2.33 15.21 -27.21
CA GLU A 398 -1.35 14.70 -28.18
C GLU A 398 0.07 15.24 -28.01
N ASN A 399 0.26 16.35 -27.29
CA ASN A 399 1.56 16.89 -26.97
C ASN A 399 2.28 16.10 -25.85
N LEU A 400 1.52 15.38 -25.01
CA LEU A 400 2.04 14.68 -23.83
C LEU A 400 2.49 13.25 -24.18
N ILE A 401 3.38 13.13 -25.15
CA ILE A 401 3.83 11.84 -25.73
C ILE A 401 4.55 10.92 -24.74
N ASN A 402 5.04 11.48 -23.63
CA ASN A 402 5.73 10.75 -22.56
C ASN A 402 4.79 10.29 -21.43
N LEU A 403 3.50 10.65 -21.51
CA LEU A 403 2.54 10.35 -20.45
C LEU A 403 2.28 8.85 -20.36
N VAL A 404 2.49 8.29 -19.16
CA VAL A 404 2.34 6.87 -18.82
C VAL A 404 1.13 6.65 -17.92
N ASP A 405 0.90 7.56 -16.96
CA ASP A 405 -0.15 7.46 -15.96
C ASP A 405 -0.96 8.76 -15.89
N LEU A 406 -2.27 8.66 -16.15
CA LEU A 406 -3.21 9.78 -16.06
C LEU A 406 -4.36 9.40 -15.12
N GLN A 407 -4.44 10.09 -13.99
CA GLN A 407 -5.47 9.87 -12.96
C GLN A 407 -6.16 11.20 -12.63
N MET A 408 -7.46 11.29 -12.91
CA MET A 408 -8.30 12.45 -12.62
C MET A 408 -9.65 12.03 -12.00
N ASP A 409 -9.66 10.87 -11.36
CA ASP A 409 -10.85 10.31 -10.71
C ASP A 409 -11.37 11.18 -9.56
N GLY A 410 -12.63 11.00 -9.18
CA GLY A 410 -13.21 11.67 -8.02
C GLY A 410 -13.19 13.21 -8.13
N ASN A 411 -13.61 13.76 -9.27
CA ASN A 411 -13.69 15.19 -9.55
C ASN A 411 -15.09 15.58 -10.07
N LEU A 412 -15.24 16.80 -10.56
CA LEU A 412 -16.46 17.33 -11.16
C LEU A 412 -16.28 17.62 -12.66
N LEU A 413 -15.34 16.92 -13.31
CA LEU A 413 -15.03 17.09 -14.73
C LEU A 413 -16.21 16.64 -15.59
N GLU A 414 -16.51 17.42 -16.65
CA GLU A 414 -17.67 17.21 -17.50
C GLU A 414 -17.30 17.19 -19.00
N GLY A 415 -18.31 17.05 -19.86
CA GLY A 415 -18.10 16.99 -21.30
C GLY A 415 -17.74 15.59 -21.78
N SER A 416 -17.18 15.49 -23.00
CA SER A 416 -16.78 14.20 -23.57
C SER A 416 -15.34 13.82 -23.21
N ILE A 417 -15.03 12.52 -23.23
CA ILE A 417 -13.64 12.06 -23.09
C ILE A 417 -12.92 12.25 -24.42
N PRO A 418 -11.83 13.05 -24.46
CA PRO A 418 -11.10 13.30 -25.70
C PRO A 418 -10.51 12.03 -26.29
N SER A 419 -10.78 11.75 -27.56
CA SER A 419 -10.25 10.56 -28.23
C SER A 419 -8.72 10.56 -28.33
N SER A 420 -8.07 11.74 -28.31
CA SER A 420 -6.60 11.89 -28.33
C SER A 420 -5.90 11.17 -27.18
N LEU A 421 -6.55 11.01 -26.02
CA LEU A 421 -6.01 10.23 -24.89
C LEU A 421 -5.73 8.77 -25.27
N PHE A 422 -6.58 8.17 -26.11
CA PHE A 422 -6.43 6.78 -26.53
C PHE A 422 -5.33 6.54 -27.59
N TYR A 423 -4.74 7.62 -28.11
CA TYR A 423 -3.63 7.56 -29.08
C TYR A 423 -2.26 7.87 -28.46
N LEU A 424 -2.20 8.15 -27.14
CA LEU A 424 -0.93 8.40 -26.46
C LEU A 424 -0.06 7.13 -26.44
N PRO A 425 1.17 7.20 -26.98
CA PRO A 425 1.95 6.01 -27.28
C PRO A 425 2.46 5.26 -26.05
N LEU A 426 2.65 5.96 -24.93
CA LEU A 426 3.19 5.38 -23.69
C LEU A 426 2.15 5.23 -22.58
N LEU A 427 0.92 5.68 -22.80
CA LEU A 427 -0.12 5.63 -21.78
C LEU A 427 -0.45 4.17 -21.43
N THR A 428 -0.25 3.84 -20.16
CA THR A 428 -0.56 2.51 -19.59
C THR A 428 -1.78 2.54 -18.69
N ARG A 429 -2.03 3.64 -18.02
CA ARG A 429 -3.15 3.79 -17.09
C ARG A 429 -3.94 5.07 -17.36
N LEU A 430 -5.26 4.92 -17.50
CA LEU A 430 -6.22 6.01 -17.65
C LEU A 430 -7.35 5.83 -16.65
N VAL A 431 -7.40 6.69 -15.63
CA VAL A 431 -8.40 6.66 -14.56
C VAL A 431 -9.18 7.98 -14.54
N LEU A 432 -10.45 7.92 -14.94
CA LEU A 432 -11.38 9.04 -15.01
C LEU A 432 -12.66 8.78 -14.22
N SER A 433 -12.66 7.77 -13.38
CA SER A 433 -13.85 7.34 -12.60
C SER A 433 -14.35 8.43 -11.65
N GLY A 434 -15.64 8.41 -11.30
CA GLY A 434 -16.19 9.35 -10.33
C GLY A 434 -16.18 10.82 -10.81
N ASN A 435 -16.63 11.05 -12.04
CA ASN A 435 -16.74 12.37 -12.66
C ASN A 435 -18.14 12.57 -13.29
N GLN A 436 -18.30 13.61 -14.10
CA GLN A 436 -19.54 13.92 -14.83
C GLN A 436 -19.35 13.79 -16.34
N PHE A 437 -18.35 13.03 -16.81
CA PHE A 437 -18.15 12.80 -18.24
C PHE A 437 -19.39 12.17 -18.87
N SER A 438 -19.74 12.64 -20.05
CA SER A 438 -20.98 12.27 -20.74
C SER A 438 -20.77 12.00 -22.23
N GLY A 439 -21.86 11.60 -22.92
CA GLY A 439 -21.82 11.27 -24.34
C GLY A 439 -21.22 9.88 -24.60
N LYS A 440 -20.86 9.63 -25.86
CA LYS A 440 -20.43 8.30 -26.32
C LYS A 440 -18.91 8.20 -26.38
N LEU A 441 -18.40 7.03 -26.02
CA LEU A 441 -17.03 6.68 -26.40
C LEU A 441 -16.98 6.45 -27.91
N HIS A 442 -16.26 7.31 -28.62
CA HIS A 442 -16.10 7.17 -30.06
C HIS A 442 -15.15 6.01 -30.39
N ALA A 443 -15.44 5.35 -31.54
CA ALA A 443 -14.51 4.32 -32.02
C ALA A 443 -13.16 4.95 -32.38
N PHE A 444 -12.08 4.35 -31.94
CA PHE A 444 -10.71 4.76 -32.24
C PHE A 444 -10.08 3.79 -33.25
N ALA A 445 -9.51 4.34 -34.33
CA ALA A 445 -8.83 3.54 -35.34
C ALA A 445 -7.35 3.38 -35.01
N ASN A 446 -6.78 2.18 -35.18
CA ASN A 446 -5.35 1.89 -35.09
C ASN A 446 -4.66 2.40 -33.80
N THR A 447 -5.10 1.91 -32.66
CA THR A 447 -4.44 2.21 -31.38
C THR A 447 -3.13 1.46 -31.26
N SER A 448 -2.02 2.18 -31.15
CA SER A 448 -0.72 1.61 -30.72
C SER A 448 -0.56 1.67 -29.20
N SER A 449 -1.65 1.92 -28.48
CA SER A 449 -1.65 2.18 -27.04
C SER A 449 -1.19 0.96 -26.24
N ASN A 450 -0.31 1.23 -25.30
CA ASN A 450 0.14 0.27 -24.30
C ASN A 450 -0.83 0.16 -23.10
N LEU A 451 -2.06 0.62 -23.23
CA LEU A 451 -3.04 0.73 -22.17
C LEU A 451 -3.23 -0.61 -21.46
N TYR A 452 -2.95 -0.61 -20.16
CA TYR A 452 -3.06 -1.73 -19.23
C TYR A 452 -4.35 -1.63 -18.40
N SER A 453 -4.70 -0.40 -17.95
CA SER A 453 -5.91 -0.11 -17.17
C SER A 453 -6.71 1.02 -17.79
N LEU A 454 -8.02 0.79 -17.94
CA LEU A 454 -9.02 1.79 -18.35
C LEU A 454 -10.16 1.79 -17.33
N GLU A 455 -10.25 2.86 -16.54
CA GLU A 455 -11.20 3.03 -15.46
C GLU A 455 -12.05 4.28 -15.69
N LEU A 456 -13.32 4.09 -16.06
CA LEU A 456 -14.29 5.14 -16.39
C LEU A 456 -15.58 5.02 -15.57
N SER A 457 -15.57 4.24 -14.48
CA SER A 457 -16.75 3.97 -13.65
C SER A 457 -17.32 5.25 -13.02
N PHE A 458 -18.59 5.24 -12.65
CA PHE A 458 -19.25 6.38 -11.98
C PHE A 458 -19.18 7.66 -12.82
N ASN A 459 -19.71 7.61 -14.06
CA ASN A 459 -19.84 8.73 -14.96
C ASN A 459 -21.23 8.74 -15.64
N ASN A 460 -21.46 9.66 -16.58
CA ASN A 460 -22.71 9.75 -17.36
C ASN A 460 -22.51 9.29 -18.81
N LEU A 461 -21.56 8.38 -19.07
CA LEU A 461 -21.25 7.86 -20.41
C LEU A 461 -22.40 7.01 -20.95
N GLU A 462 -22.69 7.12 -22.25
CA GLU A 462 -23.84 6.48 -22.86
C GLU A 462 -23.52 5.76 -24.18
N GLY A 463 -24.52 5.02 -24.69
CA GLY A 463 -24.42 4.32 -25.98
C GLY A 463 -23.61 3.02 -25.90
N PRO A 464 -23.29 2.40 -27.03
CA PRO A 464 -22.59 1.13 -27.05
C PRO A 464 -21.10 1.30 -26.72
N ILE A 465 -20.53 0.32 -26.03
CA ILE A 465 -19.09 0.22 -25.84
C ILE A 465 -18.45 -0.02 -27.22
N PRO A 466 -17.52 0.85 -27.68
CA PRO A 466 -16.95 0.72 -29.01
C PRO A 466 -16.08 -0.54 -29.10
N THR A 467 -16.25 -1.31 -30.18
CA THR A 467 -15.47 -2.55 -30.41
C THR A 467 -13.97 -2.29 -30.56
N SER A 468 -13.55 -1.07 -30.84
CA SER A 468 -12.14 -0.66 -30.88
C SER A 468 -11.43 -0.73 -29.52
N ILE A 469 -12.18 -0.76 -28.40
CA ILE A 469 -11.60 -1.02 -27.06
C ILE A 469 -10.86 -2.36 -27.02
N PHE A 470 -11.32 -3.31 -27.82
CA PHE A 470 -10.74 -4.65 -27.93
C PHE A 470 -9.44 -4.70 -28.74
N ASN A 471 -9.00 -3.57 -29.31
CA ASN A 471 -7.69 -3.46 -29.96
C ASN A 471 -6.55 -3.15 -28.98
N PHE A 472 -6.85 -2.89 -27.71
CA PHE A 472 -5.83 -2.70 -26.67
C PHE A 472 -5.27 -4.06 -26.21
N HIS A 473 -4.25 -4.54 -26.88
CA HIS A 473 -3.70 -5.90 -26.67
C HIS A 473 -3.05 -6.14 -25.29
N ARG A 474 -2.83 -5.09 -24.52
CA ARG A 474 -2.26 -5.17 -23.15
C ARG A 474 -3.27 -4.86 -22.05
N LEU A 475 -4.52 -4.58 -22.41
CA LEU A 475 -5.53 -4.22 -21.45
C LEU A 475 -5.84 -5.42 -20.52
N GLN A 476 -5.67 -5.20 -19.21
CA GLN A 476 -5.95 -6.18 -18.18
C GLN A 476 -7.13 -5.76 -17.29
N ILE A 477 -7.31 -4.46 -17.09
CA ILE A 477 -8.34 -3.89 -16.23
C ILE A 477 -9.27 -3.01 -17.07
N LEU A 478 -10.57 -3.32 -17.04
CA LEU A 478 -11.61 -2.57 -17.72
C LEU A 478 -12.78 -2.33 -16.75
N PHE A 479 -12.85 -1.12 -16.18
CA PHE A 479 -13.90 -0.71 -15.27
C PHE A 479 -14.76 0.38 -15.90
N LEU A 480 -16.01 0.05 -16.18
CA LEU A 480 -17.00 0.92 -16.83
C LEU A 480 -18.31 1.00 -16.03
N SER A 481 -18.32 0.52 -14.79
CA SER A 481 -19.53 0.42 -13.98
C SER A 481 -20.19 1.77 -13.70
N SER A 482 -21.45 1.73 -13.30
CA SER A 482 -22.22 2.93 -12.92
C SER A 482 -22.17 4.02 -13.99
N ASN A 483 -22.56 3.65 -15.20
CA ASN A 483 -22.72 4.51 -16.37
C ASN A 483 -24.06 4.21 -17.06
N ASN A 484 -24.28 4.77 -18.24
CA ASN A 484 -25.47 4.51 -19.06
C ASN A 484 -25.13 3.78 -20.37
N PHE A 485 -24.12 2.91 -20.34
CA PHE A 485 -23.74 2.10 -21.51
C PHE A 485 -24.86 1.13 -21.88
N THR A 486 -25.03 0.89 -23.19
CA THR A 486 -26.06 0.02 -23.74
C THR A 486 -25.50 -0.85 -24.87
N GLY A 487 -26.25 -1.86 -25.29
CA GLY A 487 -25.92 -2.67 -26.47
C GLY A 487 -25.31 -4.03 -26.14
N PHE A 488 -24.64 -4.61 -27.11
CA PHE A 488 -24.06 -5.95 -27.01
C PHE A 488 -22.61 -5.90 -26.54
N LEU A 489 -22.31 -6.65 -25.50
CA LEU A 489 -20.95 -6.95 -25.09
C LEU A 489 -20.44 -8.13 -25.92
N PHE A 490 -19.20 -8.06 -26.38
CA PHE A 490 -18.53 -9.15 -27.11
C PHE A 490 -19.16 -9.60 -28.45
N SER A 491 -19.68 -8.67 -29.24
CA SER A 491 -20.07 -8.97 -30.62
C SER A 491 -18.89 -9.17 -31.60
N GLY A 492 -17.64 -9.14 -31.10
CA GLY A 492 -16.43 -9.28 -31.91
C GLY A 492 -15.53 -10.43 -31.44
N PRO A 493 -14.77 -11.04 -32.37
CA PRO A 493 -13.96 -12.21 -32.01
C PRO A 493 -12.63 -11.86 -31.32
N GLN A 494 -12.34 -12.48 -30.17
CA GLN A 494 -11.04 -13.09 -29.91
C GLN A 494 -9.84 -12.22 -29.54
N GLN A 495 -9.94 -10.91 -29.24
CA GLN A 495 -8.72 -10.10 -29.09
C GLN A 495 -8.34 -9.76 -27.65
N LEU A 496 -9.19 -10.05 -26.67
CA LEU A 496 -8.98 -9.66 -25.25
C LEU A 496 -8.31 -10.74 -24.40
N ARG A 497 -7.33 -11.44 -24.89
CA ARG A 497 -6.66 -12.54 -24.14
C ARG A 497 -5.97 -12.10 -22.87
N THR A 498 -5.78 -10.81 -22.66
CA THR A 498 -5.04 -10.24 -21.52
C THR A 498 -5.93 -9.71 -20.41
N LEU A 499 -7.24 -9.57 -20.62
CA LEU A 499 -8.15 -9.08 -19.57
C LEU A 499 -8.23 -10.06 -18.42
N THR A 500 -8.02 -9.53 -17.22
CA THR A 500 -8.13 -10.26 -15.94
C THR A 500 -9.22 -9.70 -15.04
N ALA A 501 -9.54 -8.40 -15.14
CA ALA A 501 -10.56 -7.74 -14.34
C ALA A 501 -11.52 -6.93 -15.21
N ILE A 502 -12.82 -7.21 -15.05
CA ILE A 502 -13.91 -6.53 -15.78
C ILE A 502 -15.00 -6.16 -14.78
N ASP A 503 -15.33 -4.87 -14.73
CA ASP A 503 -16.51 -4.36 -14.03
C ASP A 503 -17.39 -3.56 -15.00
N LEU A 504 -18.58 -4.07 -15.26
CA LEU A 504 -19.58 -3.47 -16.12
C LEU A 504 -20.92 -3.27 -15.37
N SER A 505 -20.89 -3.41 -14.07
CA SER A 505 -22.07 -3.36 -13.20
C SER A 505 -22.81 -2.01 -13.31
N HIS A 506 -24.07 -2.00 -12.93
CA HIS A 506 -24.91 -0.79 -12.91
C HIS A 506 -24.88 -0.01 -14.23
N ASN A 507 -25.11 -0.74 -15.33
CA ASN A 507 -25.24 -0.13 -16.66
C ASN A 507 -26.61 -0.47 -17.27
N GLY A 508 -26.89 0.13 -18.42
CA GLY A 508 -28.07 -0.18 -19.22
C GLY A 508 -28.05 -1.65 -19.71
N LEU A 509 -28.94 -2.00 -20.59
CA LEU A 509 -29.07 -3.36 -21.08
C LEU A 509 -27.79 -3.82 -21.79
N LEU A 510 -27.02 -4.70 -21.16
CA LEU A 510 -25.92 -5.39 -21.79
C LEU A 510 -26.37 -6.79 -22.20
N MET A 511 -26.29 -7.11 -23.48
CA MET A 511 -26.66 -8.42 -24.02
C MET A 511 -25.41 -9.16 -24.49
N PHE A 512 -25.33 -10.45 -24.18
CA PHE A 512 -24.30 -11.33 -24.73
C PHE A 512 -24.82 -11.92 -26.04
N SER A 513 -24.04 -11.88 -27.11
CA SER A 513 -24.43 -12.53 -28.37
C SER A 513 -24.32 -14.06 -28.23
N ASP A 514 -25.27 -14.80 -28.79
CA ASP A 514 -25.33 -16.29 -28.80
C ASP A 514 -24.22 -16.93 -29.70
N GLY A 515 -23.02 -16.39 -29.67
CA GLY A 515 -21.89 -16.87 -30.46
C GLY A 515 -20.96 -17.83 -29.70
N SER A 516 -20.23 -18.65 -30.42
CA SER A 516 -19.28 -19.64 -29.91
C SER A 516 -18.25 -19.01 -28.95
N TYR A 517 -18.41 -19.21 -27.65
CA TYR A 517 -17.61 -18.64 -26.55
C TYR A 517 -16.27 -19.37 -26.30
N SER A 518 -15.73 -20.11 -27.27
CA SER A 518 -14.51 -20.91 -27.11
C SER A 518 -13.23 -20.10 -26.90
N THR A 519 -13.30 -18.77 -26.85
CA THR A 519 -12.13 -17.87 -26.82
C THR A 519 -12.28 -16.68 -25.87
N PHE A 520 -13.15 -16.78 -24.87
CA PHE A 520 -13.25 -15.75 -23.82
C PHE A 520 -11.97 -15.72 -22.98
N PRO A 521 -11.46 -14.54 -22.56
CA PRO A 521 -10.26 -14.46 -21.72
C PRO A 521 -10.46 -15.19 -20.39
N GLU A 522 -9.40 -15.65 -19.78
CA GLU A 522 -9.43 -16.17 -18.40
C GLU A 522 -9.44 -15.00 -17.42
N ILE A 523 -10.63 -14.71 -16.88
CA ILE A 523 -10.88 -13.58 -15.97
C ILE A 523 -10.69 -14.04 -14.53
N GLU A 524 -10.14 -13.16 -13.71
CA GLU A 524 -9.97 -13.32 -12.26
C GLU A 524 -11.08 -12.59 -11.49
N PHE A 525 -11.50 -11.41 -11.98
CA PHE A 525 -12.52 -10.56 -11.36
C PHE A 525 -13.58 -10.16 -12.37
N LEU A 526 -14.82 -10.56 -12.15
CA LEU A 526 -15.95 -10.23 -13.01
C LEU A 526 -17.12 -9.68 -12.20
N ASP A 527 -17.50 -8.43 -12.45
CA ASP A 527 -18.71 -7.81 -11.92
C ASP A 527 -19.67 -7.44 -13.05
N LEU A 528 -20.86 -8.05 -13.02
CA LEU A 528 -21.99 -7.82 -13.92
C LEU A 528 -23.28 -7.57 -13.11
N ALA A 529 -23.15 -7.02 -11.90
CA ALA A 529 -24.31 -6.67 -11.09
C ALA A 529 -25.17 -5.62 -11.81
N SER A 530 -26.49 -5.75 -11.69
CA SER A 530 -27.45 -4.77 -12.25
C SER A 530 -27.25 -4.49 -13.76
N THR A 531 -27.10 -5.58 -14.56
CA THR A 531 -26.93 -5.51 -16.02
C THR A 531 -28.08 -6.17 -16.80
N ASN A 532 -29.19 -6.45 -16.12
CA ASN A 532 -30.41 -7.07 -16.69
C ASN A 532 -30.21 -8.49 -17.24
N LEU A 533 -29.26 -9.25 -16.74
CA LEU A 533 -29.06 -10.66 -17.09
C LEU A 533 -30.26 -11.52 -16.69
N ARG A 534 -30.66 -12.42 -17.57
CA ARG A 534 -31.78 -13.39 -17.32
C ARG A 534 -31.30 -14.80 -17.11
N THR A 535 -30.12 -15.13 -17.54
CA THR A 535 -29.50 -16.47 -17.42
C THR A 535 -28.00 -16.30 -17.09
N PHE A 536 -27.43 -17.36 -16.54
CA PHE A 536 -25.99 -17.43 -16.37
C PHE A 536 -25.29 -17.43 -17.75
N PRO A 537 -24.31 -16.54 -17.99
CA PRO A 537 -23.56 -16.57 -19.22
C PRO A 537 -22.73 -17.86 -19.40
N ASP A 538 -22.85 -18.52 -20.55
CA ASP A 538 -22.23 -19.85 -20.77
C ASP A 538 -20.70 -19.83 -20.70
N PHE A 539 -20.05 -18.71 -21.04
CA PHE A 539 -18.59 -18.58 -20.99
C PHE A 539 -18.01 -18.77 -19.57
N LEU A 540 -18.81 -18.52 -18.53
CA LEU A 540 -18.39 -18.69 -17.12
C LEU A 540 -17.97 -20.11 -16.79
N ARG A 541 -18.50 -21.11 -17.49
CA ARG A 541 -18.16 -22.53 -17.24
C ARG A 541 -16.68 -22.85 -17.40
N ASN A 542 -15.98 -22.06 -18.21
CA ASN A 542 -14.58 -22.30 -18.57
C ASN A 542 -13.61 -21.33 -17.87
N GLN A 543 -14.09 -20.56 -16.89
CA GLN A 543 -13.29 -19.55 -16.17
C GLN A 543 -12.52 -20.18 -15.02
N SER A 544 -11.41 -20.89 -15.33
CA SER A 544 -10.65 -21.65 -14.33
C SER A 544 -9.89 -20.78 -13.32
N LYS A 545 -9.67 -19.49 -13.63
CA LYS A 545 -8.93 -18.53 -12.77
C LYS A 545 -9.85 -17.57 -12.01
N LEU A 546 -11.16 -17.70 -12.15
CA LEU A 546 -12.11 -16.77 -11.56
C LEU A 546 -12.03 -16.82 -10.03
N ILE A 547 -11.73 -15.68 -9.42
CA ILE A 547 -11.60 -15.48 -7.97
C ILE A 547 -12.87 -14.81 -7.44
N SER A 548 -13.37 -13.80 -8.17
CA SER A 548 -14.55 -13.02 -7.76
C SER A 548 -15.59 -12.95 -8.87
N LEU A 549 -16.83 -13.29 -8.52
CA LEU A 549 -17.98 -13.20 -9.41
C LEU A 549 -19.14 -12.50 -8.71
N ASP A 550 -19.56 -11.34 -9.25
CA ASP A 550 -20.80 -10.68 -8.87
C ASP A 550 -21.80 -10.66 -10.04
N LEU A 551 -22.95 -11.30 -9.82
CA LEU A 551 -24.12 -11.29 -10.72
C LEU A 551 -25.36 -10.80 -9.99
N SER A 552 -25.20 -10.05 -8.92
CA SER A 552 -26.32 -9.55 -8.10
C SER A 552 -27.21 -8.55 -8.85
N GLU A 553 -28.38 -8.27 -8.29
CA GLU A 553 -29.32 -7.28 -8.84
C GLU A 553 -29.70 -7.51 -10.32
N ASN A 554 -29.81 -8.79 -10.70
CA ASN A 554 -30.18 -9.17 -12.05
C ASN A 554 -31.57 -9.84 -12.10
N GLN A 555 -31.94 -10.39 -13.24
CA GLN A 555 -33.22 -11.13 -13.46
C GLN A 555 -32.95 -12.61 -13.70
N ILE A 556 -31.85 -13.16 -13.17
CA ILE A 556 -31.43 -14.54 -13.40
C ILE A 556 -32.44 -15.48 -12.72
N GLN A 557 -32.96 -16.43 -13.51
CA GLN A 557 -34.04 -17.35 -13.07
C GLN A 557 -33.59 -18.82 -13.03
N GLY A 558 -34.33 -19.61 -12.29
CA GLY A 558 -34.16 -21.06 -12.28
C GLY A 558 -33.13 -21.55 -11.28
N LYS A 559 -32.22 -22.42 -11.73
CA LYS A 559 -31.32 -23.13 -10.85
C LYS A 559 -29.92 -22.51 -10.87
N ILE A 560 -29.27 -22.46 -9.70
CA ILE A 560 -27.83 -22.23 -9.65
C ILE A 560 -27.11 -23.48 -10.15
N PRO A 561 -26.36 -23.41 -11.26
CA PRO A 561 -25.81 -24.60 -11.89
C PRO A 561 -24.60 -25.14 -11.10
N HIS A 562 -24.44 -26.46 -11.05
CA HIS A 562 -23.42 -27.15 -10.27
C HIS A 562 -21.98 -26.78 -10.66
N TRP A 563 -21.72 -26.39 -11.93
CA TRP A 563 -20.39 -26.06 -12.41
C TRP A 563 -19.79 -24.83 -11.70
N ILE A 564 -20.60 -23.91 -11.16
CA ILE A 564 -20.12 -22.75 -10.39
C ILE A 564 -19.28 -23.22 -9.19
N TRP A 565 -19.76 -24.26 -8.50
CA TRP A 565 -19.08 -24.82 -7.33
C TRP A 565 -17.78 -25.57 -7.66
N SER A 566 -17.54 -25.84 -8.95
CA SER A 566 -16.33 -26.50 -9.46
C SER A 566 -15.23 -25.51 -9.90
N LEU A 567 -15.46 -24.21 -9.74
CA LEU A 567 -14.47 -23.17 -10.01
C LEU A 567 -13.49 -23.10 -8.84
N ASN A 568 -12.34 -23.77 -8.98
CA ASN A 568 -11.41 -24.07 -7.87
C ASN A 568 -10.71 -22.83 -7.24
N HIS A 569 -10.83 -21.66 -7.84
CA HIS A 569 -10.25 -20.42 -7.33
C HIS A 569 -11.31 -19.40 -6.89
N LEU A 570 -12.59 -19.74 -7.01
CA LEU A 570 -13.69 -18.83 -6.69
C LEU A 570 -13.80 -18.66 -5.16
N ASP A 571 -13.44 -17.47 -4.68
CA ASP A 571 -13.49 -17.09 -3.28
C ASP A 571 -14.73 -16.24 -2.94
N TYR A 572 -15.12 -15.35 -3.86
CA TYR A 572 -16.27 -14.46 -3.70
C TYR A 572 -17.34 -14.76 -4.75
N LEU A 573 -18.55 -15.07 -4.30
CA LEU A 573 -19.73 -15.29 -5.14
C LEU A 573 -20.93 -14.52 -4.59
N ASN A 574 -21.36 -13.53 -5.35
CA ASN A 574 -22.59 -12.77 -5.08
C ASN A 574 -23.65 -13.04 -6.17
N LEU A 575 -24.76 -13.65 -5.80
CA LEU A 575 -25.93 -13.90 -6.65
C LEU A 575 -27.20 -13.29 -6.07
N SER A 576 -27.07 -12.36 -5.14
CA SER A 576 -28.18 -11.74 -4.42
C SER A 576 -29.12 -10.96 -5.34
N CYS A 577 -30.34 -10.69 -4.88
CA CYS A 577 -31.32 -9.90 -5.62
C CYS A 577 -31.58 -10.44 -7.04
N ASN A 578 -31.85 -11.75 -7.16
CA ASN A 578 -32.22 -12.43 -8.40
C ASN A 578 -33.54 -13.22 -8.25
N SER A 579 -33.90 -14.08 -9.19
CA SER A 579 -35.08 -14.95 -9.16
C SER A 579 -34.70 -16.43 -9.13
N LEU A 580 -33.64 -16.79 -8.43
CA LEU A 580 -33.10 -18.14 -8.32
C LEU A 580 -33.97 -18.99 -7.40
N VAL A 581 -34.26 -20.23 -7.81
CA VAL A 581 -35.25 -21.10 -7.12
C VAL A 581 -34.56 -22.26 -6.39
N THR A 582 -33.54 -22.87 -6.95
CA THR A 582 -32.87 -24.04 -6.39
C THR A 582 -31.37 -24.06 -6.64
N LEU A 583 -30.67 -24.85 -5.83
CA LEU A 583 -29.26 -25.18 -6.03
C LEU A 583 -29.16 -26.60 -6.60
N GLU A 584 -28.26 -26.80 -7.58
CA GLU A 584 -27.97 -28.16 -8.08
C GLU A 584 -26.86 -28.81 -7.23
N ALA A 585 -27.14 -29.99 -6.69
CA ALA A 585 -26.15 -30.83 -6.00
C ALA A 585 -25.39 -31.75 -6.99
N PRO A 586 -24.21 -32.25 -6.66
CA PRO A 586 -23.48 -32.15 -5.39
C PRO A 586 -22.59 -30.90 -5.30
N LEU A 587 -22.44 -30.39 -4.10
CA LEU A 587 -21.82 -29.11 -3.81
C LEU A 587 -20.50 -29.30 -3.02
N HIS A 588 -19.86 -30.45 -3.17
CA HIS A 588 -18.62 -30.80 -2.49
C HIS A 588 -17.41 -30.13 -3.18
N ASN A 589 -16.47 -29.62 -2.38
CA ASN A 589 -15.21 -29.01 -2.78
C ASN A 589 -15.25 -27.55 -3.26
N SER A 590 -16.28 -26.77 -2.91
CA SER A 590 -16.26 -25.33 -3.17
C SER A 590 -15.20 -24.62 -2.32
N THR A 591 -14.45 -23.72 -2.94
CA THR A 591 -13.45 -22.85 -2.31
C THR A 591 -14.03 -21.52 -1.84
N VAL A 592 -15.30 -21.27 -2.08
CA VAL A 592 -15.98 -19.99 -1.81
C VAL A 592 -15.87 -19.62 -0.33
N LEU A 593 -15.28 -18.46 -0.05
CA LEU A 593 -15.15 -17.88 1.28
C LEU A 593 -16.30 -16.92 1.60
N THR A 594 -16.80 -16.21 0.59
CA THR A 594 -17.92 -15.28 0.71
C THR A 594 -19.04 -15.71 -0.25
N LEU A 595 -20.17 -16.09 0.29
CA LEU A 595 -21.37 -16.41 -0.49
C LEU A 595 -22.54 -15.53 -0.08
N ASP A 596 -23.05 -14.78 -1.04
CA ASP A 596 -24.27 -14.01 -0.89
C ASP A 596 -25.36 -14.47 -1.86
N LEU A 597 -26.45 -15.02 -1.31
CA LEU A 597 -27.63 -15.47 -2.02
C LEU A 597 -28.91 -14.75 -1.55
N HIS A 598 -28.77 -13.64 -0.82
CA HIS A 598 -29.92 -12.95 -0.25
C HIS A 598 -30.94 -12.49 -1.32
N SER A 599 -32.16 -12.31 -0.93
CA SER A 599 -33.21 -11.79 -1.82
C SER A 599 -33.38 -12.59 -3.12
N ASN A 600 -33.62 -13.89 -2.98
CA ASN A 600 -33.95 -14.80 -4.07
C ASN A 600 -35.26 -15.59 -3.77
N GLN A 601 -35.53 -16.62 -4.53
CA GLN A 601 -36.70 -17.52 -4.35
C GLN A 601 -36.27 -18.96 -3.95
N LEU A 602 -35.04 -19.08 -3.36
CA LEU A 602 -34.46 -20.36 -2.97
C LEU A 602 -35.34 -21.06 -1.90
N GLN A 603 -35.59 -22.33 -2.09
CA GLN A 603 -36.51 -23.09 -1.23
C GLN A 603 -35.94 -24.45 -0.81
N GLY A 604 -36.59 -25.06 0.17
CA GLY A 604 -36.14 -26.35 0.72
C GLY A 604 -35.34 -26.19 1.98
N GLN A 605 -34.42 -27.12 2.24
CA GLN A 605 -33.55 -27.12 3.38
C GLN A 605 -32.30 -26.24 3.11
N ILE A 606 -31.76 -25.57 4.14
CA ILE A 606 -30.49 -24.88 4.05
C ILE A 606 -29.40 -25.87 3.64
N PRO A 607 -28.60 -25.54 2.63
CA PRO A 607 -27.53 -26.42 2.14
C PRO A 607 -26.32 -26.47 3.10
N THR A 608 -25.69 -27.65 3.19
CA THR A 608 -24.54 -27.93 4.06
C THR A 608 -23.34 -28.36 3.22
N PHE A 609 -22.61 -27.42 2.60
CA PHE A 609 -21.61 -27.84 1.62
C PHE A 609 -20.45 -26.88 1.38
N ILE A 610 -20.37 -25.76 2.09
CA ILE A 610 -19.28 -24.77 1.91
C ILE A 610 -18.42 -24.74 3.18
N PRO A 611 -17.45 -25.65 3.31
CA PRO A 611 -16.76 -25.88 4.58
C PRO A 611 -15.81 -24.74 4.98
N PHE A 612 -15.44 -23.86 4.06
CA PHE A 612 -14.48 -22.79 4.30
C PHE A 612 -15.09 -21.40 4.31
N ALA A 613 -16.43 -21.30 4.19
CA ALA A 613 -17.08 -19.99 4.10
C ALA A 613 -16.93 -19.18 5.38
N VAL A 614 -16.50 -17.94 5.22
CA VAL A 614 -16.36 -16.92 6.25
C VAL A 614 -17.65 -16.08 6.37
N TYR A 615 -18.27 -15.80 5.25
CA TYR A 615 -19.52 -15.04 5.14
C TYR A 615 -20.56 -15.85 4.35
N LEU A 616 -21.74 -16.07 4.97
CA LEU A 616 -22.86 -16.77 4.37
C LEU A 616 -24.14 -15.97 4.59
N ASP A 617 -24.74 -15.46 3.51
CA ASP A 617 -26.05 -14.80 3.55
C ASP A 617 -27.07 -15.53 2.66
N TYR A 618 -28.04 -16.13 3.29
CA TYR A 618 -29.21 -16.77 2.68
C TYR A 618 -30.51 -16.03 3.01
N SER A 619 -30.43 -14.82 3.52
CA SER A 619 -31.61 -14.07 3.98
C SER A 619 -32.59 -13.75 2.85
N SER A 620 -33.83 -13.44 3.21
CA SER A 620 -34.87 -13.05 2.26
C SER A 620 -35.08 -14.07 1.14
N ASN A 621 -35.27 -15.32 1.51
CA ASN A 621 -35.55 -16.47 0.63
C ASN A 621 -36.78 -17.26 1.11
N HIS A 622 -36.98 -18.46 0.62
CA HIS A 622 -38.10 -19.36 1.00
C HIS A 622 -37.61 -20.67 1.64
N PHE A 623 -36.41 -20.69 2.22
CA PHE A 623 -35.94 -21.87 2.94
C PHE A 623 -36.84 -22.20 4.11
N ASN A 624 -37.07 -23.52 4.34
CA ASN A 624 -38.06 -24.00 5.32
C ASN A 624 -37.47 -24.74 6.51
N SER A 625 -36.24 -25.20 6.45
CA SER A 625 -35.61 -25.93 7.55
C SER A 625 -34.10 -25.75 7.63
N ILE A 626 -33.59 -25.83 8.85
CA ILE A 626 -32.14 -25.82 9.15
C ILE A 626 -31.74 -27.28 9.46
N PRO A 627 -30.69 -27.82 8.82
CA PRO A 627 -30.15 -29.14 9.15
C PRO A 627 -29.71 -29.22 10.61
N SER A 628 -29.97 -30.37 11.26
CA SER A 628 -29.60 -30.57 12.68
C SER A 628 -28.07 -30.53 12.94
N ASP A 629 -27.26 -30.76 11.92
CA ASP A 629 -25.81 -30.83 11.90
C ASP A 629 -25.15 -29.60 11.30
N ILE A 630 -25.89 -28.53 11.03
CA ILE A 630 -25.41 -27.30 10.38
C ILE A 630 -24.13 -26.74 11.01
N GLY A 631 -23.97 -26.84 12.32
CA GLY A 631 -22.78 -26.29 13.03
C GLY A 631 -21.46 -26.91 12.60
N TYR A 632 -21.44 -28.13 12.08
CA TYR A 632 -20.22 -28.75 11.56
C TYR A 632 -19.70 -28.07 10.27
N PHE A 633 -20.59 -27.36 9.58
CA PHE A 633 -20.28 -26.65 8.33
C PHE A 633 -20.01 -25.15 8.54
N LEU A 634 -20.10 -24.66 9.77
CA LEU A 634 -19.89 -23.26 10.12
C LEU A 634 -18.57 -23.01 10.86
N THR A 635 -17.62 -23.95 10.78
CA THR A 635 -16.36 -23.91 11.57
C THR A 635 -15.54 -22.64 11.34
N PHE A 636 -15.50 -22.13 10.12
CA PHE A 636 -14.76 -20.91 9.76
C PHE A 636 -15.69 -19.70 9.56
N THR A 637 -16.98 -19.85 9.79
CA THR A 637 -17.96 -18.81 9.48
C THR A 637 -17.99 -17.74 10.58
N LEU A 638 -17.71 -16.50 10.20
CA LEU A 638 -17.82 -15.32 11.06
C LEU A 638 -19.22 -14.70 11.00
N SER A 639 -19.86 -14.71 9.84
CA SER A 639 -21.20 -14.13 9.64
C SER A 639 -22.12 -15.12 8.97
N PHE A 640 -23.26 -15.42 9.63
CA PHE A 640 -24.29 -16.32 9.13
C PHE A 640 -25.67 -15.71 9.27
N SER A 641 -26.30 -15.42 8.13
CA SER A 641 -27.65 -14.84 8.07
C SER A 641 -28.63 -15.77 7.36
N LEU A 642 -29.76 -16.06 8.03
CA LEU A 642 -30.94 -16.78 7.53
C LEU A 642 -32.20 -15.94 7.71
N SER A 643 -32.07 -14.63 7.94
CA SER A 643 -33.22 -13.79 8.27
C SER A 643 -34.28 -13.77 7.14
N SER A 644 -35.49 -13.50 7.48
CA SER A 644 -36.60 -13.37 6.50
C SER A 644 -36.77 -14.57 5.57
N ASN A 645 -36.91 -15.74 6.16
CA ASN A 645 -37.21 -17.01 5.48
C ASN A 645 -38.48 -17.69 6.03
N ASN A 646 -38.76 -18.88 5.58
CA ASN A 646 -39.86 -19.71 6.05
C ASN A 646 -39.39 -20.80 7.02
N LEU A 647 -38.36 -20.60 7.80
CA LEU A 647 -37.76 -21.61 8.65
C LEU A 647 -38.67 -22.00 9.82
N HIS A 648 -38.92 -23.29 9.96
CA HIS A 648 -39.72 -23.89 11.04
C HIS A 648 -38.87 -24.83 11.89
N GLY A 649 -39.38 -25.18 13.06
CA GLY A 649 -38.71 -26.14 13.96
C GLY A 649 -37.82 -25.45 14.98
N LEU A 650 -36.85 -26.18 15.48
CA LEU A 650 -35.94 -25.73 16.55
C LEU A 650 -34.65 -25.13 15.99
N ILE A 651 -34.05 -24.24 16.73
CA ILE A 651 -32.67 -23.81 16.47
C ILE A 651 -31.74 -24.99 16.80
N PRO A 652 -30.94 -25.50 15.85
CA PRO A 652 -30.09 -26.65 16.10
C PRO A 652 -28.98 -26.33 17.12
N VAL A 653 -28.80 -27.19 18.12
CA VAL A 653 -27.77 -27.04 19.15
C VAL A 653 -26.36 -27.14 18.54
N SER A 654 -26.21 -27.81 17.40
CA SER A 654 -24.92 -27.92 16.68
C SER A 654 -24.33 -26.57 16.30
N ILE A 655 -25.11 -25.50 16.16
CA ILE A 655 -24.62 -24.14 15.91
C ILE A 655 -23.64 -23.67 17.01
N CYS A 656 -23.81 -24.24 18.20
CA CYS A 656 -22.93 -23.93 19.35
C CYS A 656 -21.69 -24.83 19.44
N ASN A 657 -21.36 -25.58 18.43
CA ASN A 657 -20.12 -26.39 18.48
C ASN A 657 -18.90 -25.51 18.75
N VAL A 658 -18.05 -25.95 19.68
CA VAL A 658 -17.04 -25.16 20.37
C VAL A 658 -15.98 -24.54 19.46
N GLU A 659 -15.89 -24.97 18.21
CA GLU A 659 -14.89 -24.53 17.24
C GLU A 659 -15.40 -23.39 16.32
N THR A 660 -16.64 -22.92 16.51
CA THR A 660 -17.18 -21.86 15.64
C THR A 660 -16.85 -20.48 16.18
N ASP A 661 -16.23 -19.64 15.35
CA ASP A 661 -15.91 -18.24 15.66
C ASP A 661 -17.00 -17.26 15.19
N ILE A 662 -18.27 -17.72 15.12
CA ILE A 662 -19.39 -16.90 14.65
C ILE A 662 -19.45 -15.60 15.47
N GLN A 663 -19.36 -14.48 14.79
CA GLN A 663 -19.51 -13.15 15.36
C GLN A 663 -20.91 -12.57 15.11
N ILE A 664 -21.52 -12.89 13.98
CA ILE A 664 -22.86 -12.42 13.59
C ILE A 664 -23.74 -13.63 13.27
N LEU A 665 -24.84 -13.76 14.01
CA LEU A 665 -25.87 -14.77 13.76
C LEU A 665 -27.22 -14.08 13.67
N ASP A 666 -27.83 -14.07 12.47
CA ASP A 666 -29.17 -13.53 12.24
C ASP A 666 -30.14 -14.60 11.75
N LEU A 667 -31.09 -14.99 12.60
CA LEU A 667 -32.17 -15.90 12.31
C LEU A 667 -33.56 -15.22 12.40
N SER A 668 -33.60 -13.89 12.38
CA SER A 668 -34.80 -13.09 12.58
C SER A 668 -35.86 -13.28 11.47
N ASN A 669 -37.06 -12.85 11.73
CA ASN A 669 -38.17 -12.89 10.77
C ASN A 669 -38.38 -14.29 10.17
N ASN A 670 -38.56 -15.29 11.01
CA ASN A 670 -38.81 -16.69 10.65
C ASN A 670 -39.95 -17.28 11.51
N PHE A 671 -40.20 -18.57 11.38
CA PHE A 671 -41.21 -19.31 12.18
C PHE A 671 -40.55 -20.30 13.16
N LEU A 672 -39.29 -20.03 13.56
CA LEU A 672 -38.58 -20.90 14.50
C LEU A 672 -39.27 -20.93 15.86
N SER A 673 -39.32 -22.12 16.47
CA SER A 673 -40.04 -22.39 17.70
C SER A 673 -39.15 -23.07 18.74
N GLY A 674 -39.75 -23.36 19.94
CA GLY A 674 -39.01 -23.98 21.04
C GLY A 674 -38.12 -23.01 21.78
N ILE A 675 -37.16 -23.52 22.56
CA ILE A 675 -36.29 -22.73 23.39
C ILE A 675 -35.04 -22.24 22.65
N ILE A 676 -34.51 -21.07 23.04
CA ILE A 676 -33.20 -20.61 22.59
C ILE A 676 -32.14 -21.51 23.25
N PRO A 677 -31.27 -22.17 22.48
CA PRO A 677 -30.19 -22.96 23.05
C PRO A 677 -29.30 -22.10 23.98
N PRO A 678 -29.14 -22.49 25.26
CA PRO A 678 -28.37 -21.68 26.22
C PRO A 678 -26.90 -21.39 25.79
N CYS A 679 -26.35 -22.30 25.01
CA CYS A 679 -24.99 -22.16 24.47
C CYS A 679 -24.82 -20.94 23.55
N LEU A 680 -25.83 -20.48 22.84
CA LEU A 680 -25.74 -19.29 21.97
C LEU A 680 -25.36 -18.03 22.75
N THR A 681 -25.90 -17.88 23.97
CA THR A 681 -25.58 -16.72 24.81
C THR A 681 -24.25 -16.88 25.58
N ALA A 682 -23.68 -18.09 25.56
CA ALA A 682 -22.37 -18.40 26.16
C ALA A 682 -21.20 -18.31 25.15
N MET A 683 -21.49 -18.13 23.86
CA MET A 683 -20.44 -17.97 22.83
C MET A 683 -19.67 -16.67 23.04
N ARG A 684 -18.35 -16.78 23.19
CA ARG A 684 -17.47 -15.62 23.48
C ARG A 684 -17.25 -14.74 22.27
N SER A 685 -17.16 -15.31 21.07
CA SER A 685 -16.92 -14.62 19.80
C SER A 685 -18.14 -13.84 19.31
N LEU A 686 -19.36 -14.21 19.76
CA LEU A 686 -20.61 -13.68 19.24
C LEU A 686 -20.79 -12.20 19.64
N ARG A 687 -20.86 -11.32 18.62
CA ARG A 687 -21.11 -9.88 18.77
C ARG A 687 -22.56 -9.50 18.52
N VAL A 688 -23.17 -10.14 17.52
CA VAL A 688 -24.56 -9.86 17.14
C VAL A 688 -25.37 -11.17 17.16
N LEU A 689 -26.39 -11.20 17.99
CA LEU A 689 -27.40 -12.27 18.01
C LEU A 689 -28.78 -11.66 17.74
N ASN A 690 -29.31 -11.93 16.56
CA ASN A 690 -30.64 -11.50 16.17
C ASN A 690 -31.58 -12.72 15.97
N LEU A 691 -32.52 -12.90 16.89
CA LEU A 691 -33.56 -13.92 16.86
C LEU A 691 -34.98 -13.29 16.85
N ALA A 692 -35.06 -11.97 16.58
CA ALA A 692 -36.33 -11.25 16.64
C ALA A 692 -37.36 -11.79 15.64
N ARG A 693 -38.64 -11.59 15.98
CA ARG A 693 -39.80 -11.96 15.12
C ARG A 693 -39.77 -13.43 14.69
N ASN A 694 -39.81 -14.29 15.69
CA ASN A 694 -39.98 -15.75 15.58
C ASN A 694 -41.11 -16.25 16.50
N ASN A 695 -41.24 -17.53 16.63
CA ASN A 695 -42.21 -18.18 17.54
C ASN A 695 -41.50 -18.85 18.74
N LEU A 696 -40.36 -18.31 19.16
CA LEU A 696 -39.52 -18.86 20.23
C LEU A 696 -40.20 -18.75 21.59
N THR A 697 -40.07 -19.80 22.39
CA THR A 697 -40.69 -19.95 23.70
C THR A 697 -39.65 -20.22 24.79
N GLY A 698 -40.10 -20.44 26.02
CA GLY A 698 -39.26 -20.78 27.15
C GLY A 698 -38.82 -19.55 27.94
N THR A 699 -37.88 -19.73 28.85
CA THR A 699 -37.45 -18.72 29.79
C THR A 699 -36.06 -18.19 29.45
N ILE A 700 -35.91 -16.87 29.44
CA ILE A 700 -34.61 -16.23 29.24
C ILE A 700 -33.74 -16.22 30.53
N SER A 701 -34.30 -16.59 31.66
CA SER A 701 -33.61 -16.61 32.97
C SER A 701 -32.33 -17.47 32.99
N ASN A 702 -32.23 -18.44 32.05
CA ASN A 702 -31.11 -19.39 31.97
C ASN A 702 -30.01 -18.97 31.03
N PHE A 703 -30.03 -17.73 30.53
CA PHE A 703 -28.94 -17.21 29.71
C PHE A 703 -27.64 -17.17 30.51
N GLN A 704 -26.59 -17.71 29.94
CA GLN A 704 -25.24 -17.81 30.56
C GLN A 704 -24.26 -16.89 29.83
N VAL A 705 -24.32 -15.60 30.13
CA VAL A 705 -23.38 -14.64 29.57
C VAL A 705 -22.17 -14.53 30.50
N THR A 706 -20.98 -14.69 29.97
CA THR A 706 -19.71 -14.59 30.70
C THR A 706 -19.16 -13.17 30.67
N GLU A 707 -18.28 -12.82 31.58
CA GLU A 707 -17.67 -11.47 31.67
C GLU A 707 -16.80 -11.11 30.44
N ASP A 708 -16.27 -12.13 29.75
CA ASP A 708 -15.48 -12.01 28.53
C ASP A 708 -16.32 -12.07 27.24
N SER A 709 -17.65 -11.96 27.33
CA SER A 709 -18.56 -11.95 26.19
C SER A 709 -18.31 -10.72 25.30
N SER A 710 -18.26 -10.94 24.00
CA SER A 710 -18.13 -9.89 22.98
C SER A 710 -19.47 -9.31 22.53
N LEU A 711 -20.60 -9.71 23.15
CA LEU A 711 -21.95 -9.38 22.70
C LEU A 711 -22.20 -7.86 22.74
N GLU A 712 -22.50 -7.29 21.58
CA GLU A 712 -22.82 -5.89 21.37
C GLU A 712 -24.30 -5.66 21.08
N ILE A 713 -24.93 -6.57 20.33
CA ILE A 713 -26.34 -6.48 19.90
C ILE A 713 -27.05 -7.76 20.24
N LEU A 714 -28.13 -7.66 21.05
CA LEU A 714 -29.05 -8.75 21.37
C LEU A 714 -30.47 -8.37 21.00
N GLU A 715 -30.97 -8.93 19.91
CA GLU A 715 -32.31 -8.71 19.35
C GLU A 715 -33.21 -9.98 19.54
N LEU A 716 -34.08 -9.96 20.50
CA LEU A 716 -35.00 -11.05 20.82
C LEU A 716 -36.49 -10.61 20.71
N GLY A 717 -36.75 -9.42 20.25
CA GLY A 717 -38.07 -8.82 20.17
C GLY A 717 -39.06 -9.60 19.30
N GLY A 718 -40.35 -9.60 19.62
CA GLY A 718 -41.38 -10.25 18.81
C GLY A 718 -41.35 -11.76 18.88
N ASN A 719 -41.23 -12.32 20.08
CA ASN A 719 -41.27 -13.76 20.35
C ASN A 719 -42.31 -14.10 21.45
N GLN A 720 -42.27 -15.32 21.98
CA GLN A 720 -43.12 -15.79 23.10
C GLN A 720 -42.25 -16.09 24.35
N LEU A 721 -41.11 -15.44 24.50
CA LEU A 721 -40.17 -15.65 25.59
C LEU A 721 -40.73 -15.14 26.92
N GLY A 722 -40.58 -15.91 27.97
CA GLY A 722 -41.07 -15.57 29.30
C GLY A 722 -40.00 -15.69 30.39
N GLY A 723 -40.48 -15.76 31.65
CA GLY A 723 -39.62 -15.84 32.80
C GLY A 723 -39.06 -14.49 33.27
N GLN A 724 -38.09 -14.52 34.18
CA GLN A 724 -37.47 -13.34 34.72
C GLN A 724 -36.33 -12.85 33.83
N PHE A 725 -36.00 -11.58 33.98
CA PHE A 725 -34.86 -10.97 33.28
C PHE A 725 -33.54 -11.66 33.68
N PRO A 726 -32.70 -12.06 32.73
CA PRO A 726 -31.45 -12.81 33.04
C PRO A 726 -30.40 -11.91 33.70
N LYS A 727 -30.00 -12.25 34.92
CA LYS A 727 -29.03 -11.49 35.69
C LYS A 727 -27.65 -11.48 35.05
N SER A 728 -27.30 -12.52 34.28
CA SER A 728 -26.03 -12.65 33.56
C SER A 728 -25.83 -11.57 32.48
N LEU A 729 -26.92 -10.96 31.96
CA LEU A 729 -26.79 -9.83 31.02
C LEU A 729 -26.08 -8.60 31.63
N GLY A 730 -26.04 -8.50 32.96
CA GLY A 730 -25.23 -7.47 33.63
C GLY A 730 -23.72 -7.62 33.42
N ASN A 731 -23.26 -8.77 32.95
CA ASN A 731 -21.85 -9.04 32.64
C ASN A 731 -21.46 -8.59 31.24
N CYS A 732 -22.43 -8.26 30.36
CA CYS A 732 -22.18 -7.84 28.99
C CYS A 732 -21.64 -6.39 28.91
N THR A 733 -20.40 -6.15 29.24
CA THR A 733 -19.81 -4.80 29.31
C THR A 733 -19.74 -4.11 27.94
N ARG A 734 -19.86 -4.82 26.83
CA ARG A 734 -19.84 -4.32 25.46
C ARG A 734 -21.23 -4.09 24.85
N LEU A 735 -22.30 -4.47 25.53
CA LEU A 735 -23.66 -4.43 24.99
C LEU A 735 -24.09 -2.99 24.68
N GLN A 736 -24.49 -2.75 23.45
CA GLN A 736 -24.96 -1.45 22.94
C GLN A 736 -26.47 -1.45 22.68
N VAL A 737 -27.02 -2.57 22.18
CA VAL A 737 -28.42 -2.70 21.86
C VAL A 737 -29.01 -3.93 22.55
N LEU A 738 -30.08 -3.74 23.30
CA LEU A 738 -30.88 -4.80 23.89
C LEU A 738 -32.36 -4.62 23.55
N ASN A 739 -32.90 -5.49 22.72
CA ASN A 739 -34.31 -5.51 22.40
C ASN A 739 -34.99 -6.82 22.87
N LEU A 740 -35.84 -6.70 23.87
CA LEU A 740 -36.71 -7.75 24.41
C LEU A 740 -38.18 -7.44 24.22
N GLY A 741 -38.51 -6.41 23.45
CA GLY A 741 -39.93 -5.97 23.24
C GLY A 741 -40.82 -7.03 22.66
N TYR A 742 -42.12 -6.91 22.88
CA TYR A 742 -43.11 -7.84 22.36
C TYR A 742 -42.85 -9.32 22.73
N ASN A 743 -42.71 -9.57 24.04
CA ASN A 743 -42.50 -10.90 24.63
C ASN A 743 -43.46 -11.11 25.84
N ARG A 744 -43.23 -12.15 26.64
CA ARG A 744 -44.02 -12.48 27.85
C ARG A 744 -43.15 -12.41 29.13
N ILE A 745 -42.11 -11.61 29.13
CA ILE A 745 -41.17 -11.48 30.25
C ILE A 745 -41.87 -10.84 31.43
N THR A 746 -41.73 -11.43 32.62
CA THR A 746 -42.38 -10.97 33.86
C THR A 746 -41.32 -10.68 34.91
N ASP A 747 -41.05 -9.43 35.15
CA ASP A 747 -40.07 -8.98 36.16
C ASP A 747 -40.33 -7.50 36.54
N SER A 748 -39.56 -7.01 37.51
CA SER A 748 -39.40 -5.60 37.74
C SER A 748 -38.39 -4.98 36.75
N PHE A 749 -38.33 -3.63 36.70
CA PHE A 749 -37.37 -2.96 35.83
C PHE A 749 -35.93 -3.39 36.10
N PRO A 750 -35.15 -3.83 35.10
CA PRO A 750 -33.82 -4.48 35.26
C PRO A 750 -32.73 -3.48 35.61
N CYS A 751 -32.66 -3.04 36.84
CA CYS A 751 -31.70 -2.04 37.33
C CYS A 751 -30.22 -2.44 37.19
N LEU A 752 -29.92 -3.72 37.00
CA LEU A 752 -28.55 -4.20 36.74
C LEU A 752 -27.94 -3.63 35.46
N LEU A 753 -28.76 -3.26 34.47
CA LEU A 753 -28.32 -2.69 33.19
C LEU A 753 -27.66 -1.30 33.35
N LYS A 754 -27.85 -0.62 34.48
CA LYS A 754 -27.15 0.66 34.78
C LYS A 754 -25.63 0.55 34.77
N ASN A 755 -25.10 -0.64 35.00
CA ASN A 755 -23.65 -0.91 35.05
C ASN A 755 -23.03 -1.07 33.64
N ILE A 756 -23.85 -1.13 32.58
CA ILE A 756 -23.39 -1.27 31.19
C ILE A 756 -23.28 0.13 30.58
N SER A 757 -22.12 0.73 30.67
CA SER A 757 -21.87 2.09 30.19
C SER A 757 -22.00 2.24 28.66
N THR A 758 -21.88 1.17 27.92
CA THR A 758 -21.96 1.08 26.45
C THR A 758 -23.40 1.01 25.94
N LEU A 759 -24.41 0.72 26.79
CA LEU A 759 -25.79 0.51 26.37
C LEU A 759 -26.42 1.83 25.86
N ARG A 760 -26.84 1.81 24.60
CA ARG A 760 -27.44 2.97 23.89
C ARG A 760 -28.94 2.79 23.65
N VAL A 761 -29.36 1.55 23.32
CA VAL A 761 -30.75 1.22 22.97
C VAL A 761 -31.28 0.13 23.88
N LEU A 762 -32.38 0.39 24.57
CA LEU A 762 -33.08 -0.58 25.41
C LEU A 762 -34.58 -0.58 25.06
N VAL A 763 -35.08 -1.71 24.54
CA VAL A 763 -36.49 -1.92 24.18
C VAL A 763 -37.09 -3.03 25.05
N LEU A 764 -38.01 -2.68 25.96
CA LEU A 764 -38.71 -3.58 26.89
C LEU A 764 -40.23 -3.54 26.72
N GLN A 765 -40.74 -2.75 25.79
CA GLN A 765 -42.18 -2.54 25.60
C GLN A 765 -42.95 -3.85 25.31
N SER A 766 -44.24 -3.85 25.59
CA SER A 766 -45.12 -5.00 25.32
C SER A 766 -44.61 -6.33 25.93
N ASN A 767 -44.31 -6.26 27.22
CA ASN A 767 -44.01 -7.39 28.11
C ASN A 767 -44.88 -7.29 29.39
N ASN A 768 -44.65 -8.16 30.35
CA ASN A 768 -45.35 -8.20 31.64
C ASN A 768 -44.50 -7.60 32.77
N PHE A 769 -43.70 -6.55 32.50
CA PHE A 769 -42.93 -5.89 33.53
C PHE A 769 -43.88 -5.14 34.50
N TYR A 770 -43.56 -5.21 35.78
CA TYR A 770 -44.37 -4.57 36.85
C TYR A 770 -43.50 -3.63 37.75
N GLY A 771 -44.19 -2.80 38.55
CA GLY A 771 -43.55 -1.84 39.45
C GLY A 771 -43.14 -0.53 38.77
N GLY A 772 -42.37 0.28 39.45
CA GLY A 772 -41.90 1.58 38.96
C GLY A 772 -40.71 1.46 38.03
N ILE A 773 -40.66 2.36 37.04
CA ILE A 773 -39.46 2.54 36.22
C ILE A 773 -38.46 3.40 36.97
N GLY A 774 -37.54 2.79 37.68
CA GLY A 774 -36.52 3.49 38.45
C GLY A 774 -35.72 2.57 39.34
N CYS A 775 -34.49 2.93 39.61
CA CYS A 775 -33.59 2.13 40.44
C CYS A 775 -33.37 2.85 41.78
N PRO A 776 -33.53 2.14 42.94
CA PRO A 776 -33.23 2.71 44.25
C PRO A 776 -31.81 3.29 44.30
N ASN A 777 -31.69 4.53 44.78
CA ASN A 777 -30.43 5.22 45.01
C ASN A 777 -29.60 5.67 43.79
N THR A 778 -30.20 5.98 42.65
CA THR A 778 -29.44 6.59 41.50
C THR A 778 -30.27 7.72 40.85
N GLN A 779 -29.58 8.78 40.43
CA GLN A 779 -30.15 9.81 39.56
C GLN A 779 -30.70 9.17 38.28
N CYS A 780 -31.88 9.61 37.85
CA CYS A 780 -32.57 9.12 36.66
C CYS A 780 -31.65 9.10 35.42
N PHE A 781 -31.84 8.10 34.57
CA PHE A 781 -31.33 8.13 33.20
C PHE A 781 -31.65 9.49 32.57
N GLN A 782 -30.64 10.28 32.24
CA GLN A 782 -30.85 11.49 31.43
C GLN A 782 -31.32 11.03 30.04
N ARG A 783 -32.52 11.47 29.70
CA ARG A 783 -33.09 11.28 28.37
C ARG A 783 -32.21 11.95 27.32
N HIS A 784 -31.68 11.18 26.38
CA HIS A 784 -31.50 11.65 25.02
C HIS A 784 -32.51 10.88 24.15
N ALA A 785 -33.52 11.64 23.68
CA ALA A 785 -34.52 11.22 22.71
C ALA A 785 -33.90 11.16 21.33
#